data_3779529ca87c7d57f63bc6d1970b477f
#
_entry.id   3779529ca87c7d57f63bc6d1970b477f
#
_cell.length_a   1.000
_cell.length_b   1.000
_cell.length_c   1.000
_cell.angle_alpha   90.00
_cell.angle_beta   90.00
_cell.angle_gamma   90.00
#
_symmetry.space_group_name_H-M   'P 1'
#
loop_
_entity.id
_entity.type
_entity.pdbx_description
1 polymer ?
#
loop_
_entity_poly.entity_id
_entity_poly.type
_entity_poly.pdbx_seq_one_letter_code
_entity_poly.pdbx_strand_id
1 'polypeptide(L)'
;MSQSNSNVQISKIAGREPDTSMPACEPVFWRVEGSLLNLTAVRPVGFFAWNSQSFLQRWTRRGAMATLAIARPFLYVTDRVFATRLLHTVLRGVSRDRLDLLGEEFFEYFLKPRLKARGIAKLNEAVAAGGEIILVSQGLDHIMRPLAKHLGVARIISNRLDFREGTATGRLLEPVIRPRGAFARFTQGQPDGRLSREKLIKVLGFEKNPEVMDEAIQPAGRPAPNVYVPVVHFESRNGRSSLSVRETLRGKNVLLIGATGFIGKVWLVNLLTDLPDIGRIYLLVRHNRAATSLQRFQRVIEESPVFEQLAERHGDRFAEFLRERIEVVDGDVSQPDLGLAAEAKQRLARSLDVIVNSSGLTDFNPDLRDALATNVRATAYTLDFLRECDRASLLHLSTCYVVGQRDGRVLEELPRNYTPCGIKDYDALKEWQSLENHVRETEARAESPEVTDELRRAALKKEHAAKDLQGAALENQIRKNRVRWLRQTLTDAASHRAMELGWPNTYTFTKSLSESLICNFLDANPAAAIAVVRPAIVESSLEKPFLGWNEGINTSASLSYLLGTFFRQLPSTETKCLDLIPVDLVSRGMTLISAALVARRHETVYQLATSVSNACNMRRSIELTGLGHRKFYRAQNGLEHRLRLKFDAIPVSKTRYKAFSAPTQKAIVQAINRTVEPFASRPPLARQQRELEKVIKLISLFEPFILHNDHVFEAANVDRLSAALPTNERADFGYDARALDWWDYWINVHIPALRKWCYPLIEGRQPEARPRRSVPLETRAESSAAEAKGATPAAAS
;
A
#
# COMPACT_ATOMS: atom_id res chain seq x y z
N MET A 1 -32.81 -27.85 -19.38
CA MET A 1 -33.82 -26.89 -18.88
C MET A 1 -33.12 -25.56 -18.66
N SER A 2 -33.32 -24.66 -19.63
CA SER A 2 -32.67 -23.35 -19.71
C SER A 2 -33.35 -22.37 -18.75
N GLN A 3 -32.61 -21.86 -17.76
CA GLN A 3 -33.07 -20.72 -16.98
C GLN A 3 -32.72 -19.44 -17.73
N SER A 4 -33.74 -18.73 -18.17
CA SER A 4 -33.67 -17.42 -18.73
C SER A 4 -33.26 -16.39 -17.66
N ASN A 5 -32.05 -15.88 -17.76
CA ASN A 5 -31.59 -14.68 -17.02
C ASN A 5 -32.28 -13.46 -17.64
N SER A 6 -33.33 -12.96 -17.02
CA SER A 6 -33.85 -11.64 -17.29
C SER A 6 -32.93 -10.57 -16.68
N ASN A 7 -31.95 -10.12 -17.44
CA ASN A 7 -31.17 -8.91 -17.14
C ASN A 7 -32.10 -7.68 -17.24
N VAL A 8 -32.56 -7.19 -16.09
CA VAL A 8 -33.15 -5.86 -15.98
C VAL A 8 -32.03 -4.85 -16.16
N GLN A 9 -31.91 -4.25 -17.36
CA GLN A 9 -31.00 -3.13 -17.59
C GLN A 9 -31.41 -1.94 -16.72
N ILE A 10 -30.58 -1.63 -15.73
CA ILE A 10 -30.62 -0.36 -15.02
C ILE A 10 -29.83 0.64 -15.86
N SER A 11 -30.51 1.61 -16.47
CA SER A 11 -29.83 2.71 -17.15
C SER A 11 -29.01 3.48 -16.09
N LYS A 12 -27.67 3.49 -16.27
CA LYS A 12 -26.77 4.35 -15.49
C LYS A 12 -27.10 5.80 -15.82
N ILE A 13 -27.65 6.51 -14.86
CA ILE A 13 -27.78 7.97 -14.95
C ILE A 13 -26.38 8.52 -14.63
N ALA A 14 -25.68 8.95 -15.70
CA ALA A 14 -24.45 9.72 -15.58
C ALA A 14 -24.74 11.01 -14.80
N GLY A 15 -23.86 11.37 -13.87
CA GLY A 15 -23.96 12.58 -13.07
C GLY A 15 -24.07 13.83 -13.98
N ARG A 16 -25.22 14.47 -13.94
CA ARG A 16 -25.38 15.85 -14.37
C ARG A 16 -25.01 16.74 -13.19
N GLU A 17 -24.17 17.71 -13.41
CA GLU A 17 -23.98 18.84 -12.49
C GLU A 17 -25.34 19.50 -12.25
N PRO A 18 -25.66 19.94 -11.03
CA PRO A 18 -26.95 20.57 -10.74
C PRO A 18 -27.03 21.92 -11.42
N ASP A 19 -27.96 22.01 -12.38
CA ASP A 19 -28.37 23.29 -12.97
C ASP A 19 -29.09 24.10 -11.89
N THR A 20 -28.55 25.24 -11.48
CA THR A 20 -29.00 26.07 -10.37
C THR A 20 -30.28 26.90 -10.66
N SER A 21 -30.97 26.66 -11.78
CA SER A 21 -32.09 27.47 -12.26
C SER A 21 -33.48 26.82 -12.15
N MET A 22 -33.60 25.60 -11.63
CA MET A 22 -34.91 24.97 -11.41
C MET A 22 -35.43 25.17 -9.98
N PRO A 23 -36.73 25.39 -9.75
CA PRO A 23 -37.33 25.46 -8.41
C PRO A 23 -37.08 24.10 -7.72
N ALA A 24 -36.57 24.13 -6.48
CA ALA A 24 -36.27 22.95 -5.68
C ALA A 24 -37.53 22.08 -5.56
N CYS A 25 -37.54 20.95 -6.26
CA CYS A 25 -38.64 19.99 -6.15
C CYS A 25 -38.61 19.40 -4.73
N GLU A 26 -39.75 19.36 -4.04
CA GLU A 26 -39.83 18.81 -2.68
C GLU A 26 -39.29 17.36 -2.66
N PRO A 27 -38.44 17.00 -1.70
CA PRO A 27 -37.85 15.65 -1.64
C PRO A 27 -38.93 14.61 -1.34
N VAL A 28 -38.88 13.50 -2.10
CA VAL A 28 -39.80 12.37 -1.95
C VAL A 28 -39.19 11.34 -0.99
N PHE A 29 -39.78 11.21 0.19
CA PHE A 29 -39.38 10.23 1.19
C PHE A 29 -39.95 8.85 0.84
N TRP A 30 -39.08 7.86 0.68
CA TRP A 30 -39.46 6.53 0.24
C TRP A 30 -39.09 5.46 1.28
N ARG A 31 -40.09 4.78 1.85
CA ARG A 31 -39.88 3.74 2.84
C ARG A 31 -39.45 2.43 2.19
N VAL A 32 -38.32 1.88 2.62
CA VAL A 32 -37.75 0.64 2.11
C VAL A 32 -38.58 -0.60 2.52
N GLU A 33 -39.00 -0.66 3.80
CA GLU A 33 -39.74 -1.79 4.33
C GLU A 33 -41.18 -1.83 3.79
N GLY A 34 -41.51 -2.94 3.12
CA GLY A 34 -42.80 -3.20 2.53
C GLY A 34 -42.88 -2.85 1.06
N SER A 35 -42.22 -1.78 0.60
CA SER A 35 -42.15 -1.45 -0.83
C SER A 35 -41.04 -2.18 -1.55
N LEU A 36 -39.79 -1.97 -1.14
CA LEU A 36 -38.61 -2.54 -1.78
C LEU A 36 -38.19 -3.88 -1.18
N LEU A 37 -38.24 -4.01 0.14
CA LEU A 37 -37.79 -5.17 0.91
C LEU A 37 -38.67 -5.46 2.12
N ASN A 38 -38.66 -6.72 2.57
CA ASN A 38 -39.18 -7.11 3.88
C ASN A 38 -37.98 -7.28 4.85
N LEU A 39 -37.46 -6.15 5.34
CA LEU A 39 -36.32 -6.14 6.24
C LEU A 39 -36.74 -6.10 7.71
N THR A 40 -36.13 -6.95 8.56
CA THR A 40 -36.28 -6.90 10.02
C THR A 40 -34.89 -6.71 10.63
N ALA A 41 -34.76 -5.94 11.71
CA ALA A 41 -33.47 -5.65 12.36
C ALA A 41 -32.74 -6.90 12.89
N VAL A 42 -33.45 -7.97 13.22
CA VAL A 42 -32.87 -9.21 13.78
C VAL A 42 -31.92 -9.93 12.82
N ARG A 43 -32.30 -10.03 11.55
CA ARG A 43 -31.50 -10.76 10.56
C ARG A 43 -30.11 -10.13 10.34
N PRO A 44 -30.01 -8.82 10.05
CA PRO A 44 -28.71 -8.18 9.88
C PRO A 44 -27.88 -8.17 11.17
N VAL A 45 -28.47 -7.86 12.33
CA VAL A 45 -27.74 -7.85 13.60
C VAL A 45 -27.24 -9.26 13.94
N GLY A 46 -28.07 -10.31 13.70
CA GLY A 46 -27.65 -11.69 13.83
C GLY A 46 -26.50 -12.05 12.88
N PHE A 47 -26.56 -11.60 11.63
CA PHE A 47 -25.47 -11.81 10.66
C PHE A 47 -24.16 -11.16 11.12
N PHE A 48 -24.21 -9.94 11.61
CA PHE A 48 -23.05 -9.22 12.15
C PHE A 48 -22.48 -9.91 13.39
N ALA A 49 -23.36 -10.31 14.33
CA ALA A 49 -22.95 -11.05 15.52
C ALA A 49 -22.29 -12.40 15.20
N TRP A 50 -22.80 -13.09 14.18
CA TRP A 50 -22.26 -14.37 13.71
C TRP A 50 -20.89 -14.26 13.04
N ASN A 51 -20.57 -13.11 12.48
CA ASN A 51 -19.32 -12.80 11.77
C ASN A 51 -18.37 -11.89 12.56
N SER A 52 -18.38 -11.97 13.89
CA SER A 52 -17.45 -11.25 14.77
C SER A 52 -16.02 -11.78 14.63
N GLN A 53 -15.03 -10.96 14.93
CA GLN A 53 -13.61 -11.23 14.69
C GLN A 53 -13.09 -12.43 15.48
N SER A 54 -13.26 -12.46 16.80
CA SER A 54 -12.75 -13.54 17.63
C SER A 54 -13.76 -14.67 17.84
N PHE A 55 -13.26 -15.88 18.07
CA PHE A 55 -14.08 -17.06 18.35
C PHE A 55 -14.94 -16.88 19.61
N LEU A 56 -14.34 -16.36 20.69
CA LEU A 56 -15.05 -16.12 21.95
C LEU A 56 -16.17 -15.09 21.78
N GLN A 57 -15.90 -13.99 21.08
CA GLN A 57 -16.91 -12.98 20.78
C GLN A 57 -18.08 -13.56 19.94
N ARG A 58 -17.81 -14.48 19.03
CA ARG A 58 -18.85 -15.13 18.24
C ARG A 58 -19.80 -15.94 19.15
N TRP A 59 -19.26 -16.71 20.08
CA TRP A 59 -20.07 -17.53 20.98
C TRP A 59 -20.87 -16.68 21.98
N THR A 60 -20.25 -15.69 22.61
CA THR A 60 -20.93 -14.79 23.54
C THR A 60 -22.06 -14.01 22.87
N ARG A 61 -21.82 -13.47 21.67
CA ARG A 61 -22.83 -12.73 20.89
C ARG A 61 -23.94 -13.65 20.36
N ARG A 62 -23.64 -14.90 20.03
CA ARG A 62 -24.67 -15.90 19.68
C ARG A 62 -25.59 -16.19 20.86
N GLY A 63 -25.02 -16.39 22.03
CA GLY A 63 -25.79 -16.54 23.26
C GLY A 63 -26.70 -15.35 23.53
N ALA A 64 -26.14 -14.12 23.48
CA ALA A 64 -26.91 -12.90 23.62
C ALA A 64 -28.02 -12.75 22.58
N MET A 65 -27.74 -13.10 21.32
CA MET A 65 -28.77 -13.09 20.25
C MET A 65 -29.89 -14.11 20.51
N ALA A 66 -29.58 -15.30 20.97
CA ALA A 66 -30.57 -16.34 21.30
C ALA A 66 -31.49 -15.85 22.45
N THR A 67 -30.91 -15.31 23.52
CA THR A 67 -31.66 -14.73 24.65
C THR A 67 -32.59 -13.61 24.20
N LEU A 68 -32.06 -12.65 23.40
CA LEU A 68 -32.85 -11.54 22.87
C LEU A 68 -33.92 -11.99 21.87
N ALA A 69 -33.67 -13.05 21.09
CA ALA A 69 -34.68 -13.62 20.19
C ALA A 69 -35.90 -14.19 20.96
N ILE A 70 -35.67 -14.81 22.11
CA ILE A 70 -36.72 -15.33 23.00
C ILE A 70 -37.46 -14.17 23.69
N ALA A 71 -36.76 -13.18 24.22
CA ALA A 71 -37.34 -12.04 24.93
C ALA A 71 -38.07 -11.04 24.00
N ARG A 72 -37.70 -10.99 22.73
CA ARG A 72 -38.17 -9.99 21.77
C ARG A 72 -39.67 -9.87 21.61
N PRO A 73 -40.50 -10.92 21.54
CA PRO A 73 -41.95 -10.77 21.42
C PRO A 73 -42.53 -9.96 22.56
N PHE A 74 -42.08 -10.18 23.78
CA PHE A 74 -42.51 -9.44 24.96
C PHE A 74 -42.09 -7.97 24.95
N LEU A 75 -40.81 -7.73 24.66
CA LEU A 75 -40.24 -6.40 24.55
C LEU A 75 -40.84 -5.58 23.39
N TYR A 76 -41.23 -6.24 22.31
CA TYR A 76 -41.81 -5.59 21.13
C TYR A 76 -43.25 -5.15 21.32
N VAL A 77 -43.96 -5.79 22.24
CA VAL A 77 -45.30 -5.37 22.63
C VAL A 77 -45.27 -4.13 23.56
N THR A 78 -44.29 -4.06 24.45
CA THR A 78 -44.14 -2.95 25.41
C THR A 78 -43.58 -1.68 24.75
N ASP A 79 -42.38 -1.77 24.15
CA ASP A 79 -41.76 -0.66 23.44
C ASP A 79 -40.86 -1.18 22.30
N ARG A 80 -41.26 -0.86 21.07
CA ARG A 80 -40.53 -1.28 19.85
C ARG A 80 -39.18 -0.59 19.66
N VAL A 81 -39.09 0.67 20.09
CA VAL A 81 -37.85 1.45 20.01
C VAL A 81 -36.85 0.90 21.02
N PHE A 82 -37.30 0.67 22.27
CA PHE A 82 -36.49 0.05 23.30
C PHE A 82 -35.96 -1.35 22.87
N ALA A 83 -36.86 -2.20 22.34
CA ALA A 83 -36.47 -3.51 21.82
C ALA A 83 -35.43 -3.43 20.70
N THR A 84 -35.53 -2.39 19.84
CA THR A 84 -34.56 -2.16 18.78
C THR A 84 -33.22 -1.68 19.36
N ARG A 85 -33.21 -0.75 20.30
CA ARG A 85 -31.99 -0.31 20.99
C ARG A 85 -31.28 -1.48 21.68
N LEU A 86 -32.02 -2.26 22.43
CA LEU A 86 -31.47 -3.43 23.14
C LEU A 86 -30.84 -4.46 22.17
N LEU A 87 -31.47 -4.72 21.02
CA LEU A 87 -30.94 -5.63 20.01
C LEU A 87 -29.57 -5.19 19.49
N HIS A 88 -29.37 -3.88 19.30
CA HIS A 88 -28.13 -3.35 18.74
C HIS A 88 -26.96 -3.34 19.74
N THR A 89 -27.23 -3.50 21.06
CA THR A 89 -26.17 -3.63 22.09
C THR A 89 -25.26 -4.83 21.84
N VAL A 90 -25.75 -5.88 21.16
CA VAL A 90 -24.98 -7.05 20.77
C VAL A 90 -23.79 -6.68 19.84
N LEU A 91 -23.89 -5.56 19.15
CA LEU A 91 -22.83 -5.06 18.25
C LEU A 91 -21.75 -4.26 18.96
N ARG A 92 -21.81 -4.10 20.27
CA ARG A 92 -20.78 -3.42 21.06
C ARG A 92 -19.40 -4.02 20.81
N GLY A 93 -18.41 -3.17 20.53
CA GLY A 93 -17.03 -3.57 20.26
C GLY A 93 -16.79 -4.16 18.85
N VAL A 94 -17.75 -4.08 17.92
CA VAL A 94 -17.51 -4.37 16.49
C VAL A 94 -16.95 -3.11 15.83
N SER A 95 -15.90 -3.26 15.00
CA SER A 95 -15.34 -2.14 14.26
C SER A 95 -16.29 -1.65 13.16
N ARG A 96 -16.21 -0.34 12.85
CA ARG A 96 -16.95 0.26 11.74
C ARG A 96 -16.57 -0.41 10.42
N ASP A 97 -15.28 -0.62 10.19
CA ASP A 97 -14.76 -1.23 8.96
C ASP A 97 -15.36 -2.62 8.72
N ARG A 98 -15.52 -3.42 9.78
CA ARG A 98 -16.17 -4.73 9.71
C ARG A 98 -17.66 -4.62 9.41
N LEU A 99 -18.36 -3.69 10.05
CA LEU A 99 -19.79 -3.49 9.81
C LEU A 99 -20.05 -3.01 8.38
N ASP A 100 -19.19 -2.14 7.84
CA ASP A 100 -19.30 -1.68 6.46
C ASP A 100 -19.16 -2.86 5.47
N LEU A 101 -18.11 -3.68 5.60
CA LEU A 101 -17.93 -4.84 4.73
C LEU A 101 -19.05 -5.89 4.88
N LEU A 102 -19.42 -6.21 6.12
CA LEU A 102 -20.50 -7.16 6.37
C LEU A 102 -21.86 -6.62 5.91
N GLY A 103 -22.05 -5.31 5.92
CA GLY A 103 -23.22 -4.64 5.37
C GLY A 103 -23.30 -4.81 3.84
N GLU A 104 -22.17 -4.62 3.14
CA GLU A 104 -22.06 -4.90 1.70
C GLU A 104 -22.35 -6.38 1.40
N GLU A 105 -21.72 -7.31 2.16
CA GLU A 105 -21.97 -8.75 1.99
C GLU A 105 -23.44 -9.11 2.24
N PHE A 106 -24.05 -8.55 3.30
CA PHE A 106 -25.45 -8.82 3.62
C PHE A 106 -26.38 -8.29 2.54
N PHE A 107 -26.10 -7.11 2.01
CA PHE A 107 -26.86 -6.58 0.88
C PHE A 107 -26.71 -7.47 -0.36
N GLU A 108 -25.49 -7.73 -0.82
CA GLU A 108 -25.23 -8.41 -2.09
C GLU A 108 -25.78 -9.85 -2.09
N TYR A 109 -25.54 -10.62 -1.03
CA TYR A 109 -25.88 -12.05 -0.98
C TYR A 109 -27.26 -12.35 -0.38
N PHE A 110 -27.83 -11.44 0.42
CA PHE A 110 -29.10 -11.72 1.11
C PHE A 110 -30.24 -10.78 0.71
N LEU A 111 -30.00 -9.50 0.48
CA LEU A 111 -31.07 -8.52 0.20
C LEU A 111 -31.31 -8.32 -1.29
N LYS A 112 -30.29 -8.16 -2.07
CA LYS A 112 -30.36 -7.91 -3.51
C LYS A 112 -31.20 -8.93 -4.25
N PRO A 113 -31.07 -10.28 -4.00
CA PRO A 113 -31.94 -11.27 -4.64
C PRO A 113 -33.40 -11.21 -4.18
N ARG A 114 -33.69 -10.46 -3.13
CA ARG A 114 -35.04 -10.33 -2.54
C ARG A 114 -35.69 -8.97 -2.79
N LEU A 115 -35.09 -8.15 -3.61
CA LEU A 115 -35.67 -6.88 -4.03
C LEU A 115 -36.95 -7.10 -4.79
N LYS A 116 -38.00 -6.32 -4.46
CA LYS A 116 -39.29 -6.42 -5.11
C LYS A 116 -39.32 -5.63 -6.42
N ALA A 117 -39.42 -6.31 -7.55
CA ALA A 117 -39.44 -5.70 -8.88
C ALA A 117 -40.52 -4.60 -9.02
N ARG A 118 -41.74 -4.84 -8.50
CA ARG A 118 -42.83 -3.85 -8.52
C ARG A 118 -42.50 -2.59 -7.71
N GLY A 119 -41.77 -2.74 -6.60
CA GLY A 119 -41.35 -1.59 -5.78
C GLY A 119 -40.28 -0.77 -6.47
N ILE A 120 -39.32 -1.44 -7.16
CA ILE A 120 -38.29 -0.76 -7.96
C ILE A 120 -38.93 -0.01 -9.13
N ALA A 121 -39.88 -0.61 -9.84
CA ALA A 121 -40.57 0.06 -10.94
C ALA A 121 -41.23 1.37 -10.47
N LYS A 122 -41.94 1.32 -9.34
CA LYS A 122 -42.58 2.52 -8.74
C LYS A 122 -41.59 3.58 -8.26
N LEU A 123 -40.41 3.14 -7.74
CA LEU A 123 -39.33 4.05 -7.38
C LEU A 123 -38.79 4.75 -8.63
N ASN A 124 -38.54 4.00 -9.71
CA ASN A 124 -38.04 4.54 -10.96
C ASN A 124 -39.04 5.51 -11.62
N GLU A 125 -40.35 5.26 -11.54
CA GLU A 125 -41.38 6.20 -11.95
C GLU A 125 -41.30 7.52 -11.18
N ALA A 126 -41.03 7.44 -9.85
CA ALA A 126 -40.89 8.64 -9.01
C ALA A 126 -39.60 9.42 -9.32
N VAL A 127 -38.51 8.74 -9.62
CA VAL A 127 -37.23 9.34 -10.10
C VAL A 127 -37.45 10.03 -11.47
N ALA A 128 -38.11 9.35 -12.39
CA ALA A 128 -38.39 9.89 -13.73
C ALA A 128 -39.32 11.14 -13.70
N ALA A 129 -40.16 11.27 -12.65
CA ALA A 129 -40.99 12.46 -12.43
C ALA A 129 -40.19 13.67 -11.84
N GLY A 130 -38.86 13.57 -11.73
CA GLY A 130 -37.98 14.66 -11.28
C GLY A 130 -37.90 14.84 -9.76
N GLY A 131 -38.45 13.91 -8.97
CA GLY A 131 -38.39 13.97 -7.50
C GLY A 131 -37.05 13.54 -6.95
N GLU A 132 -36.43 14.32 -6.08
CA GLU A 132 -35.27 13.86 -5.31
C GLU A 132 -35.71 12.82 -4.29
N ILE A 133 -35.16 11.58 -4.41
CA ILE A 133 -35.54 10.46 -3.55
C ILE A 133 -34.66 10.40 -2.31
N ILE A 134 -35.28 10.27 -1.13
CA ILE A 134 -34.64 9.98 0.14
C ILE A 134 -35.16 8.63 0.66
N LEU A 135 -34.28 7.61 0.74
CA LEU A 135 -34.69 6.30 1.28
C LEU A 135 -34.82 6.35 2.81
N VAL A 136 -35.91 5.84 3.33
CA VAL A 136 -36.19 5.77 4.78
C VAL A 136 -36.27 4.32 5.22
N SER A 137 -35.41 3.89 6.18
CA SER A 137 -35.35 2.50 6.63
C SER A 137 -35.04 2.35 8.12
N GLN A 138 -35.65 1.37 8.77
CA GLN A 138 -35.28 0.91 10.12
C GLN A 138 -33.96 0.09 10.15
N GLY A 139 -33.37 -0.22 9.01
CA GLY A 139 -32.06 -0.90 8.90
C GLY A 139 -30.92 -0.02 9.34
N LEU A 140 -29.75 -0.61 9.59
CA LEU A 140 -28.52 0.14 9.82
C LEU A 140 -28.01 0.78 8.53
N ASP A 141 -27.40 1.93 8.65
CA ASP A 141 -26.77 2.69 7.56
C ASP A 141 -25.74 1.84 6.80
N HIS A 142 -24.97 0.98 7.48
CA HIS A 142 -24.03 0.03 6.86
C HIS A 142 -24.65 -0.90 5.80
N ILE A 143 -25.97 -1.12 5.87
CA ILE A 143 -26.73 -1.93 4.90
C ILE A 143 -27.45 -1.05 3.91
N MET A 144 -27.94 0.10 4.37
CA MET A 144 -28.73 1.00 3.53
C MET A 144 -27.90 1.75 2.50
N ARG A 145 -26.62 2.02 2.79
CA ARG A 145 -25.69 2.63 1.82
C ARG A 145 -25.45 1.75 0.59
N PRO A 146 -25.11 0.46 0.70
CA PRO A 146 -25.05 -0.44 -0.47
C PRO A 146 -26.36 -0.52 -1.26
N LEU A 147 -27.50 -0.53 -0.57
CA LEU A 147 -28.81 -0.51 -1.22
C LEU A 147 -29.04 0.81 -2.00
N ALA A 148 -28.79 1.95 -1.38
CA ALA A 148 -28.95 3.26 -2.00
C ALA A 148 -28.03 3.42 -3.21
N LYS A 149 -26.76 3.02 -3.11
CA LYS A 149 -25.80 2.98 -4.21
C LYS A 149 -26.29 2.10 -5.37
N HIS A 150 -26.86 0.94 -5.07
CA HIS A 150 -27.43 0.04 -6.09
C HIS A 150 -28.63 0.65 -6.82
N LEU A 151 -29.46 1.43 -6.11
CA LEU A 151 -30.66 2.11 -6.65
C LEU A 151 -30.37 3.52 -7.22
N GLY A 152 -29.12 4.00 -7.18
CA GLY A 152 -28.76 5.35 -7.64
C GLY A 152 -29.30 6.49 -6.76
N VAL A 153 -29.61 6.21 -5.47
CA VAL A 153 -30.15 7.20 -4.54
C VAL A 153 -29.03 7.83 -3.71
N ALA A 154 -28.98 9.16 -3.69
CA ALA A 154 -27.90 9.92 -3.04
C ALA A 154 -28.07 10.10 -1.54
N ARG A 155 -29.30 10.07 -1.01
CA ARG A 155 -29.61 10.38 0.39
C ARG A 155 -30.45 9.30 1.07
N ILE A 156 -30.18 9.08 2.38
CA ILE A 156 -30.86 8.07 3.20
C ILE A 156 -31.22 8.61 4.57
N ILE A 157 -32.25 8.05 5.18
CA ILE A 157 -32.53 8.13 6.61
C ILE A 157 -32.58 6.70 7.16
N SER A 158 -31.64 6.35 8.03
CA SER A 158 -31.48 5.01 8.56
C SER A 158 -30.99 5.02 10.01
N ASN A 159 -31.14 3.92 10.73
CA ASN A 159 -30.56 3.80 12.07
C ASN A 159 -29.04 3.87 12.00
N ARG A 160 -28.42 4.58 12.93
CA ARG A 160 -26.96 4.75 13.05
C ARG A 160 -26.47 4.23 14.37
N LEU A 161 -25.34 3.53 14.35
CA LEU A 161 -24.61 3.17 15.56
C LEU A 161 -23.72 4.33 16.02
N ASP A 162 -23.60 4.51 17.33
CA ASP A 162 -22.58 5.35 17.93
C ASP A 162 -21.23 4.61 17.95
N PHE A 163 -20.14 5.33 17.62
CA PHE A 163 -18.78 4.80 17.57
C PHE A 163 -17.83 5.62 18.43
N ARG A 164 -16.94 4.92 19.16
CA ARG A 164 -15.79 5.51 19.83
C ARG A 164 -14.52 4.83 19.31
N GLU A 165 -13.54 5.60 18.89
CA GLU A 165 -12.29 5.08 18.33
C GLU A 165 -12.50 3.98 17.27
N GLY A 166 -13.45 4.21 16.36
CA GLY A 166 -13.75 3.25 15.28
C GLY A 166 -14.49 1.98 15.70
N THR A 167 -14.84 1.81 16.99
CA THR A 167 -15.61 0.66 17.49
C THR A 167 -17.02 1.07 17.95
N ALA A 168 -18.02 0.21 17.64
CA ALA A 168 -19.40 0.47 18.00
C ALA A 168 -19.59 0.39 19.53
N THR A 169 -20.28 1.39 20.12
CA THR A 169 -20.65 1.38 21.54
C THR A 169 -21.86 0.47 21.81
N GLY A 170 -22.56 0.05 20.75
CA GLY A 170 -23.82 -0.70 20.82
C GLY A 170 -25.04 0.18 21.01
N ARG A 171 -24.88 1.51 21.06
CA ARG A 171 -25.98 2.47 21.14
C ARG A 171 -26.38 2.93 19.74
N LEU A 172 -27.67 3.18 19.55
CA LEU A 172 -28.18 3.87 18.37
C LEU A 172 -28.21 5.37 18.62
N LEU A 173 -27.78 6.13 17.62
CA LEU A 173 -27.95 7.58 17.58
C LEU A 173 -29.39 7.95 17.26
N GLU A 174 -29.88 9.08 17.75
CA GLU A 174 -31.19 9.62 17.39
C GLU A 174 -31.18 10.21 15.96
N PRO A 175 -32.28 10.16 15.24
CA PRO A 175 -33.53 9.48 15.59
C PRO A 175 -33.47 7.97 15.39
N VAL A 176 -34.07 7.20 16.28
CA VAL A 176 -34.25 5.76 16.10
C VAL A 176 -35.55 5.51 15.34
N ILE A 177 -35.45 4.99 14.13
CA ILE A 177 -36.58 4.81 13.23
C ILE A 177 -37.51 3.73 13.78
N ARG A 178 -38.79 4.10 14.00
CA ARG A 178 -39.80 3.22 14.58
C ARG A 178 -40.08 2.01 13.69
N PRO A 179 -39.92 0.76 14.19
CA PRO A 179 -40.19 -0.44 13.43
C PRO A 179 -41.70 -0.55 13.09
N ARG A 180 -42.00 -1.17 11.96
CA ARG A 180 -43.38 -1.54 11.59
C ARG A 180 -44.00 -2.47 12.63
N GLY A 181 -45.29 -2.30 12.90
CA GLY A 181 -46.06 -3.19 13.80
C GLY A 181 -46.10 -4.64 13.29
N ALA A 182 -46.32 -5.58 14.21
CA ALA A 182 -46.38 -7.01 13.89
C ALA A 182 -47.43 -7.34 12.82
N PHE A 183 -48.59 -6.73 12.89
CA PHE A 183 -49.71 -6.90 11.92
C PHE A 183 -49.44 -6.30 10.54
N ALA A 184 -48.61 -5.27 10.43
CA ALA A 184 -48.23 -4.71 9.12
C ALA A 184 -47.39 -5.67 8.25
N ARG A 185 -46.96 -6.80 8.78
CA ARG A 185 -46.25 -7.83 8.04
C ARG A 185 -47.19 -8.72 7.22
N PHE A 186 -48.42 -8.83 7.63
CA PHE A 186 -49.45 -9.66 7.00
C PHE A 186 -50.26 -8.88 5.94
N THR A 187 -50.24 -7.56 5.95
CA THR A 187 -50.74 -6.77 4.85
C THR A 187 -49.76 -6.82 3.70
N GLN A 188 -50.24 -7.22 2.51
CA GLN A 188 -49.44 -7.16 1.28
C GLN A 188 -48.87 -5.72 1.19
N GLY A 189 -47.52 -5.63 1.20
CA GLY A 189 -46.89 -4.32 1.12
C GLY A 189 -47.28 -3.60 -0.17
N GLN A 190 -47.72 -2.35 -0.03
CA GLN A 190 -47.97 -1.53 -1.19
C GLN A 190 -46.67 -1.34 -1.95
N PRO A 191 -46.66 -1.48 -3.29
CA PRO A 191 -45.46 -1.24 -4.09
C PRO A 191 -44.98 0.22 -4.01
N ASP A 192 -45.89 1.17 -3.75
CA ASP A 192 -45.56 2.56 -3.50
C ASP A 192 -45.07 2.76 -2.07
N GLY A 193 -43.83 3.22 -1.94
CA GLY A 193 -43.17 3.49 -0.66
C GLY A 193 -43.22 4.94 -0.21
N ARG A 194 -43.92 5.82 -0.92
CA ARG A 194 -44.01 7.26 -0.60
C ARG A 194 -44.52 7.50 0.81
N LEU A 195 -43.86 8.35 1.56
CA LEU A 195 -44.28 8.81 2.89
C LEU A 195 -44.70 10.27 2.81
N SER A 196 -45.87 10.57 3.31
CA SER A 196 -46.23 11.98 3.60
C SER A 196 -45.36 12.51 4.75
N ARG A 197 -45.16 13.83 4.78
CA ARG A 197 -44.38 14.51 5.84
C ARG A 197 -44.86 14.14 7.24
N GLU A 198 -46.17 14.06 7.46
CA GLU A 198 -46.77 13.65 8.73
C GLU A 198 -46.43 12.21 9.13
N LYS A 199 -46.46 11.28 8.15
CA LYS A 199 -46.06 9.88 8.37
C LYS A 199 -44.58 9.75 8.64
N LEU A 200 -43.75 10.57 8.00
CA LEU A 200 -42.30 10.60 8.22
C LEU A 200 -42.01 11.07 9.65
N ILE A 201 -42.55 12.20 10.10
CA ILE A 201 -42.41 12.71 11.47
C ILE A 201 -42.79 11.65 12.49
N LYS A 202 -43.85 10.92 12.27
CA LYS A 202 -44.30 9.83 13.14
C LYS A 202 -43.36 8.63 13.13
N VAL A 203 -42.76 8.32 11.99
CA VAL A 203 -41.77 7.25 11.85
C VAL A 203 -40.46 7.60 12.54
N LEU A 204 -40.05 8.86 12.49
CA LEU A 204 -38.83 9.36 13.11
C LEU A 204 -39.00 9.69 14.60
N GLY A 205 -40.23 9.84 15.09
CA GLY A 205 -40.50 10.20 16.48
C GLY A 205 -40.29 11.68 16.79
N PHE A 206 -40.34 12.57 15.79
CA PHE A 206 -40.15 14.01 15.90
C PHE A 206 -41.48 14.79 16.05
N GLU A 207 -42.48 14.16 16.61
CA GLU A 207 -43.81 14.80 16.83
C GLU A 207 -43.69 16.08 17.66
N LYS A 208 -42.65 16.22 18.49
CA LYS A 208 -42.41 17.39 19.36
C LYS A 208 -41.44 18.43 18.75
N ASN A 209 -40.63 18.07 17.74
CA ASN A 209 -39.60 18.92 17.15
C ASN A 209 -39.40 18.63 15.66
N PRO A 210 -40.33 19.03 14.77
CA PRO A 210 -40.27 18.72 13.34
C PRO A 210 -39.08 19.37 12.61
N GLU A 211 -38.49 20.44 13.15
CA GLU A 211 -37.40 21.21 12.56
C GLU A 211 -36.05 20.41 12.49
N VAL A 212 -35.89 19.42 13.35
CA VAL A 212 -34.69 18.58 13.43
C VAL A 212 -34.67 17.47 12.36
N MET A 213 -35.72 17.40 11.54
CA MET A 213 -35.86 16.32 10.54
C MET A 213 -34.73 16.31 9.50
N ASP A 214 -34.26 17.48 9.10
CA ASP A 214 -33.23 17.61 8.07
C ASP A 214 -31.87 17.09 8.55
N GLU A 215 -31.60 17.13 9.85
CA GLU A 215 -30.40 16.57 10.47
C GLU A 215 -30.35 15.01 10.40
N ALA A 216 -31.51 14.37 10.20
CA ALA A 216 -31.58 12.91 10.05
C ALA A 216 -31.17 12.42 8.65
N ILE A 217 -31.17 13.32 7.66
CA ILE A 217 -30.82 13.01 6.27
C ILE A 217 -29.30 12.83 6.17
N GLN A 218 -28.88 11.71 5.60
CA GLN A 218 -27.48 11.34 5.45
C GLN A 218 -27.14 11.12 3.98
N PRO A 219 -25.87 11.41 3.56
CA PRO A 219 -25.40 10.97 2.27
C PRO A 219 -25.37 9.43 2.23
N ALA A 220 -25.71 8.86 1.09
CA ALA A 220 -25.62 7.42 0.86
C ALA A 220 -24.15 6.93 0.75
N GLY A 221 -23.20 7.83 0.55
CA GLY A 221 -21.77 7.54 0.61
C GLY A 221 -21.30 7.20 2.02
N ARG A 222 -20.15 6.52 2.11
CA ARG A 222 -19.49 6.29 3.41
C ARG A 222 -19.09 7.65 3.98
N PRO A 223 -19.39 7.95 5.25
CA PRO A 223 -18.90 9.18 5.85
C PRO A 223 -17.38 9.15 5.89
N ALA A 224 -16.76 10.28 5.59
CA ALA A 224 -15.33 10.44 5.79
C ALA A 224 -14.96 10.00 7.22
N PRO A 225 -13.85 9.32 7.42
CA PRO A 225 -13.42 8.98 8.76
C PRO A 225 -13.35 10.28 9.57
N ASN A 226 -13.97 10.30 10.77
CA ASN A 226 -13.78 11.38 11.74
C ASN A 226 -12.33 11.29 12.24
N VAL A 227 -11.39 11.67 11.43
CA VAL A 227 -10.05 11.98 11.89
C VAL A 227 -10.16 13.39 12.47
N TYR A 228 -10.20 13.49 13.80
CA TYR A 228 -9.97 14.76 14.46
C TYR A 228 -8.51 15.14 14.17
N VAL A 229 -8.31 15.75 13.02
CA VAL A 229 -7.07 16.44 12.73
C VAL A 229 -7.29 17.85 13.26
N PRO A 230 -6.50 18.33 14.21
CA PRO A 230 -6.47 19.74 14.47
C PRO A 230 -6.15 20.39 13.12
N VAL A 231 -7.07 21.16 12.59
CA VAL A 231 -6.84 21.97 11.40
C VAL A 231 -5.77 22.96 11.81
N VAL A 232 -4.52 22.60 11.55
CA VAL A 232 -3.42 23.57 11.61
C VAL A 232 -3.69 24.47 10.41
N HIS A 233 -4.39 25.58 10.65
CA HIS A 233 -4.43 26.66 9.71
C HIS A 233 -3.01 27.14 9.56
N PHE A 234 -2.34 26.70 8.49
CA PHE A 234 -1.12 27.34 8.06
C PHE A 234 -1.50 28.73 7.58
N GLU A 235 -1.58 29.67 8.53
CA GLU A 235 -1.56 31.08 8.17
C GLU A 235 -0.29 31.28 7.35
N SER A 236 -0.46 31.75 6.14
CA SER A 236 0.61 32.20 5.24
C SER A 236 1.38 33.33 5.95
N ARG A 237 2.24 32.97 6.89
CA ARG A 237 3.23 33.93 7.43
C ARG A 237 4.19 34.26 6.31
N ASN A 238 4.09 35.47 5.83
CA ASN A 238 4.86 36.13 4.75
C ASN A 238 4.33 35.78 3.35
N GLY A 239 3.71 36.74 2.69
CA GLY A 239 3.32 36.87 1.28
C GLY A 239 4.14 36.10 0.22
N ARG A 240 4.38 34.79 0.44
CA ARG A 240 5.07 33.91 -0.47
C ARG A 240 4.15 33.65 -1.67
N SER A 241 4.58 34.08 -2.85
CA SER A 241 3.93 33.73 -4.12
C SER A 241 3.64 32.25 -4.22
N SER A 242 2.55 31.89 -4.91
CA SER A 242 2.21 30.50 -5.20
C SER A 242 3.38 29.75 -5.86
N LEU A 243 3.50 28.44 -5.64
CA LEU A 243 4.47 27.57 -6.32
C LEU A 243 3.75 26.83 -7.44
N SER A 244 3.82 27.34 -8.69
CA SER A 244 3.30 26.60 -9.85
C SER A 244 4.32 25.53 -10.27
N VAL A 245 3.92 24.27 -10.24
CA VAL A 245 4.75 23.14 -10.69
C VAL A 245 4.97 23.21 -12.20
N ARG A 246 3.89 23.50 -12.97
CA ARG A 246 3.95 23.56 -14.44
C ARG A 246 4.88 24.66 -14.93
N GLU A 247 4.78 25.84 -14.36
CA GLU A 247 5.66 26.97 -14.74
C GLU A 247 7.11 26.72 -14.33
N THR A 248 7.32 26.21 -13.11
CA THR A 248 8.67 26.01 -12.56
C THR A 248 9.44 24.92 -13.30
N LEU A 249 8.77 23.83 -13.68
CA LEU A 249 9.40 22.69 -14.35
C LEU A 249 9.37 22.77 -15.88
N ARG A 250 8.73 23.80 -16.47
CA ARG A 250 8.72 23.99 -17.92
C ARG A 250 10.13 24.11 -18.48
N GLY A 251 10.45 23.29 -19.49
CA GLY A 251 11.75 23.25 -20.16
C GLY A 251 12.93 22.82 -19.28
N LYS A 252 12.68 22.30 -18.07
CA LYS A 252 13.72 21.85 -17.16
C LYS A 252 14.21 20.46 -17.48
N ASN A 253 15.52 20.28 -17.49
CA ASN A 253 16.18 19.01 -17.76
C ASN A 253 16.40 18.21 -16.49
N VAL A 254 16.01 16.94 -16.52
CA VAL A 254 16.04 16.04 -15.36
C VAL A 254 16.93 14.84 -15.63
N LEU A 255 17.85 14.50 -14.72
CA LEU A 255 18.52 13.21 -14.69
C LEU A 255 17.83 12.31 -13.67
N LEU A 256 17.24 11.21 -14.14
CA LEU A 256 16.62 10.20 -13.29
C LEU A 256 17.54 8.98 -13.15
N ILE A 257 18.02 8.76 -11.95
CA ILE A 257 18.75 7.55 -11.52
C ILE A 257 17.74 6.62 -10.84
N GLY A 258 17.65 5.37 -11.29
CA GLY A 258 16.66 4.42 -10.75
C GLY A 258 15.34 4.33 -11.52
N ALA A 259 15.31 4.76 -12.79
CA ALA A 259 14.14 4.72 -13.67
C ALA A 259 13.52 3.33 -13.87
N THR A 260 14.26 2.26 -13.60
CA THR A 260 13.79 0.87 -13.73
C THR A 260 13.17 0.32 -12.45
N GLY A 261 13.23 1.04 -11.34
CA GLY A 261 12.64 0.67 -10.06
C GLY A 261 11.16 1.05 -9.96
N PHE A 262 10.47 0.55 -8.94
CA PHE A 262 9.03 0.76 -8.73
C PHE A 262 8.64 2.25 -8.68
N ILE A 263 9.24 3.03 -7.77
CA ILE A 263 8.97 4.46 -7.62
C ILE A 263 9.41 5.24 -8.87
N GLY A 264 10.62 4.95 -9.39
CA GLY A 264 11.18 5.66 -10.54
C GLY A 264 10.33 5.52 -11.80
N LYS A 265 9.76 4.34 -12.06
CA LYS A 265 8.85 4.11 -13.20
C LYS A 265 7.55 4.90 -13.07
N VAL A 266 6.94 4.88 -11.88
CA VAL A 266 5.68 5.62 -11.64
C VAL A 266 5.93 7.12 -11.77
N TRP A 267 7.00 7.62 -11.19
CA TRP A 267 7.34 9.03 -11.28
C TRP A 267 7.63 9.47 -12.74
N LEU A 268 8.38 8.67 -13.49
CA LEU A 268 8.65 8.92 -14.91
C LEU A 268 7.36 9.02 -15.73
N VAL A 269 6.44 8.06 -15.57
CA VAL A 269 5.15 8.07 -16.30
C VAL A 269 4.30 9.26 -15.89
N ASN A 270 4.28 9.63 -14.60
CA ASN A 270 3.53 10.79 -14.13
C ASN A 270 4.13 12.10 -14.67
N LEU A 271 5.46 12.25 -14.72
CA LEU A 271 6.10 13.41 -15.37
C LEU A 271 5.70 13.54 -16.83
N LEU A 272 5.79 12.44 -17.60
CA LEU A 272 5.43 12.44 -19.02
C LEU A 272 3.93 12.70 -19.25
N THR A 273 3.09 12.36 -18.28
CA THR A 273 1.63 12.53 -18.36
C THR A 273 1.18 13.93 -17.97
N ASP A 274 1.72 14.45 -16.86
CA ASP A 274 1.21 15.64 -16.20
C ASP A 274 2.00 16.91 -16.54
N LEU A 275 3.23 16.75 -17.05
CA LEU A 275 4.14 17.84 -17.42
C LEU A 275 4.62 17.72 -18.90
N PRO A 276 3.71 17.92 -19.87
CA PRO A 276 4.06 17.77 -21.28
C PRO A 276 5.16 18.76 -21.75
N ASP A 277 5.34 19.88 -21.04
CA ASP A 277 6.32 20.93 -21.35
C ASP A 277 7.63 20.80 -20.58
N ILE A 278 7.86 19.72 -19.84
CA ILE A 278 9.15 19.44 -19.22
C ILE A 278 10.24 19.31 -20.29
N GLY A 279 11.47 19.66 -19.95
CA GLY A 279 12.61 19.51 -20.87
C GLY A 279 12.98 18.04 -21.12
N ARG A 280 14.26 17.80 -21.38
CA ARG A 280 14.75 16.42 -21.61
C ARG A 280 14.84 15.64 -20.30
N ILE A 281 14.37 14.41 -20.28
CA ILE A 281 14.55 13.47 -19.19
C ILE A 281 15.67 12.49 -19.58
N TYR A 282 16.80 12.60 -18.89
CA TYR A 282 17.93 11.70 -19.04
C TYR A 282 17.78 10.55 -18.06
N LEU A 283 17.84 9.32 -18.54
CA LEU A 283 17.74 8.11 -17.73
C LEU A 283 19.10 7.44 -17.62
N LEU A 284 19.68 7.43 -16.43
CA LEU A 284 20.91 6.68 -16.17
C LEU A 284 20.58 5.20 -16.05
N VAL A 285 20.99 4.41 -17.03
CA VAL A 285 20.71 2.98 -17.11
C VAL A 285 22.01 2.20 -17.37
N ARG A 286 22.31 1.24 -16.53
CA ARG A 286 23.50 0.40 -16.65
C ARG A 286 23.30 -0.64 -17.77
N HIS A 287 24.27 -0.79 -18.67
CA HIS A 287 24.33 -1.91 -19.59
C HIS A 287 24.67 -3.23 -18.85
N ASN A 288 24.48 -4.35 -19.50
CA ASN A 288 24.99 -5.65 -19.06
C ASN A 288 25.54 -6.45 -20.28
N ARG A 289 26.11 -7.63 -20.02
CA ARG A 289 26.68 -8.48 -21.07
C ARG A 289 25.68 -8.89 -22.17
N ALA A 290 24.37 -8.85 -21.87
CA ALA A 290 23.32 -9.35 -22.75
C ALA A 290 22.54 -8.24 -23.46
N ALA A 291 22.62 -6.98 -23.00
CA ALA A 291 21.81 -5.89 -23.55
C ALA A 291 22.44 -4.51 -23.27
N THR A 292 22.31 -3.59 -24.22
CA THR A 292 22.68 -2.18 -24.08
C THR A 292 21.73 -1.50 -23.09
N SER A 293 22.08 -0.32 -22.60
CA SER A 293 21.25 0.50 -21.71
C SER A 293 19.92 0.84 -22.37
N LEU A 294 19.90 1.18 -23.65
CA LEU A 294 18.69 1.45 -24.43
C LEU A 294 17.80 0.20 -24.53
N GLN A 295 18.36 -0.95 -24.89
CA GLN A 295 17.60 -2.22 -24.98
C GLN A 295 17.03 -2.65 -23.64
N ARG A 296 17.76 -2.40 -22.53
CA ARG A 296 17.25 -2.65 -21.18
C ARG A 296 16.04 -1.76 -20.86
N PHE A 297 16.12 -0.49 -21.17
CA PHE A 297 15.00 0.42 -20.93
C PHE A 297 13.81 0.11 -21.85
N GLN A 298 14.05 -0.19 -23.12
CA GLN A 298 13.02 -0.64 -24.08
C GLN A 298 12.26 -1.86 -23.52
N ARG A 299 12.98 -2.84 -23.00
CA ARG A 299 12.36 -4.01 -22.34
C ARG A 299 11.50 -3.61 -21.15
N VAL A 300 11.92 -2.65 -20.35
CA VAL A 300 11.11 -2.14 -19.23
C VAL A 300 9.79 -1.53 -19.71
N ILE A 301 9.81 -0.77 -20.80
CA ILE A 301 8.60 -0.19 -21.39
C ILE A 301 7.68 -1.28 -21.93
N GLU A 302 8.23 -2.29 -22.59
CA GLU A 302 7.47 -3.38 -23.22
C GLU A 302 6.85 -4.35 -22.19
N GLU A 303 7.54 -4.58 -21.07
CA GLU A 303 7.15 -5.56 -20.06
C GLU A 303 6.33 -4.96 -18.91
N SER A 304 6.50 -3.66 -18.59
CA SER A 304 5.84 -3.05 -17.44
C SER A 304 4.50 -2.41 -17.81
N PRO A 305 3.39 -2.86 -17.22
CA PRO A 305 2.06 -2.29 -17.44
C PRO A 305 1.95 -0.79 -17.10
N VAL A 306 2.91 -0.24 -16.37
CA VAL A 306 2.92 1.16 -15.96
C VAL A 306 2.86 2.14 -17.16
N PHE A 307 3.35 1.71 -18.32
CA PHE A 307 3.39 2.51 -19.54
C PHE A 307 2.16 2.35 -20.45
N GLU A 308 1.23 1.42 -20.14
CA GLU A 308 0.09 1.10 -21.00
C GLU A 308 -0.78 2.32 -21.32
N GLN A 309 -1.22 3.05 -20.29
CA GLN A 309 -2.10 4.21 -20.50
C GLN A 309 -1.41 5.31 -21.30
N LEU A 310 -0.11 5.51 -21.08
CA LEU A 310 0.67 6.46 -21.86
C LEU A 310 0.80 6.00 -23.33
N ALA A 311 1.02 4.71 -23.55
CA ALA A 311 1.09 4.11 -24.88
C ALA A 311 -0.26 4.17 -25.63
N GLU A 312 -1.38 3.93 -24.92
CA GLU A 312 -2.72 4.07 -25.49
C GLU A 312 -3.03 5.52 -25.90
N ARG A 313 -2.61 6.50 -25.09
CA ARG A 313 -2.80 7.93 -25.36
C ARG A 313 -2.08 8.38 -26.64
N HIS A 314 -0.88 7.87 -26.87
CA HIS A 314 -0.04 8.28 -28.00
C HIS A 314 -0.15 7.36 -29.22
N GLY A 315 -0.76 6.18 -29.09
CA GLY A 315 -0.97 5.24 -30.21
C GLY A 315 0.34 4.89 -30.94
N ASP A 316 0.33 5.00 -32.26
CA ASP A 316 1.50 4.69 -33.11
C ASP A 316 2.65 5.69 -32.95
N ARG A 317 2.36 6.89 -32.42
CA ARG A 317 3.38 7.92 -32.14
C ARG A 317 4.08 7.75 -30.79
N PHE A 318 3.77 6.70 -30.05
CA PHE A 318 4.33 6.50 -28.70
C PHE A 318 5.85 6.40 -28.70
N ALA A 319 6.45 5.65 -29.62
CA ALA A 319 7.90 5.55 -29.72
C ALA A 319 8.58 6.88 -30.07
N GLU A 320 7.96 7.67 -30.96
CA GLU A 320 8.42 9.01 -31.33
C GLU A 320 8.34 9.96 -30.13
N PHE A 321 7.20 9.98 -29.45
CA PHE A 321 7.01 10.77 -28.23
C PHE A 321 8.07 10.48 -27.17
N LEU A 322 8.40 9.19 -26.94
CA LEU A 322 9.44 8.82 -25.98
C LEU A 322 10.84 9.31 -26.44
N ARG A 323 11.18 9.19 -27.73
CA ARG A 323 12.47 9.66 -28.26
C ARG A 323 12.63 11.18 -28.16
N GLU A 324 11.55 11.92 -28.30
CA GLU A 324 11.56 13.38 -28.14
C GLU A 324 11.79 13.82 -26.68
N ARG A 325 11.32 13.05 -25.70
CA ARG A 325 11.31 13.42 -24.29
C ARG A 325 12.40 12.74 -23.45
N ILE A 326 12.81 11.55 -23.85
CA ILE A 326 13.74 10.72 -23.09
C ILE A 326 15.06 10.54 -23.85
N GLU A 327 16.14 10.59 -23.11
CA GLU A 327 17.45 10.13 -23.56
C GLU A 327 17.99 9.10 -22.56
N VAL A 328 18.25 7.87 -23.03
CA VAL A 328 18.87 6.84 -22.21
C VAL A 328 20.38 7.04 -22.26
N VAL A 329 20.97 7.27 -21.09
CA VAL A 329 22.41 7.48 -20.92
C VAL A 329 23.02 6.22 -20.30
N ASP A 330 24.04 5.70 -20.93
CA ASP A 330 24.78 4.57 -20.38
C ASP A 330 25.65 5.02 -19.20
N GLY A 331 25.49 4.34 -18.06
CA GLY A 331 26.25 4.64 -16.84
C GLY A 331 25.85 3.76 -15.68
N ASP A 332 26.66 3.77 -14.63
CA ASP A 332 26.45 3.00 -13.41
C ASP A 332 26.69 3.90 -12.19
N VAL A 333 25.66 4.20 -11.44
CA VAL A 333 25.73 5.08 -10.26
C VAL A 333 26.69 4.58 -9.18
N SER A 334 27.05 3.29 -9.20
CA SER A 334 28.01 2.68 -8.29
C SER A 334 29.49 2.85 -8.70
N GLN A 335 29.71 3.52 -9.83
CA GLN A 335 31.05 3.79 -10.36
C GLN A 335 31.39 5.29 -10.25
N PRO A 336 32.70 5.65 -10.15
CA PRO A 336 33.14 7.03 -10.26
C PRO A 336 32.55 7.71 -11.51
N ASP A 337 32.27 9.02 -11.40
CA ASP A 337 31.65 9.80 -12.47
C ASP A 337 30.32 9.23 -12.97
N LEU A 338 29.62 8.47 -12.13
CA LEU A 338 28.39 7.72 -12.48
C LEU A 338 28.59 6.72 -13.64
N GLY A 339 29.83 6.30 -13.90
CA GLY A 339 30.20 5.47 -15.04
C GLY A 339 29.95 6.11 -16.40
N LEU A 340 29.86 7.43 -16.48
CA LEU A 340 29.59 8.19 -17.68
C LEU A 340 30.85 8.35 -18.54
N ALA A 341 30.69 8.34 -19.87
CA ALA A 341 31.74 8.80 -20.78
C ALA A 341 31.99 10.32 -20.56
N ALA A 342 33.24 10.77 -20.76
CA ALA A 342 33.65 12.15 -20.46
C ALA A 342 32.78 13.21 -21.16
N GLU A 343 32.46 13.01 -22.45
CA GLU A 343 31.64 13.94 -23.23
C GLU A 343 30.20 13.99 -22.67
N ALA A 344 29.61 12.84 -22.34
CA ALA A 344 28.28 12.74 -21.75
C ALA A 344 28.24 13.42 -20.36
N LYS A 345 29.26 13.19 -19.53
CA LYS A 345 29.42 13.81 -18.22
C LYS A 345 29.43 15.35 -18.35
N GLN A 346 30.28 15.91 -19.21
CA GLN A 346 30.38 17.36 -19.42
C GLN A 346 29.08 17.96 -19.93
N ARG A 347 28.43 17.31 -20.91
CA ARG A 347 27.17 17.77 -21.49
C ARG A 347 26.08 17.80 -20.42
N LEU A 348 25.95 16.74 -19.63
CA LEU A 348 24.96 16.66 -18.56
C LEU A 348 25.25 17.70 -17.47
N ALA A 349 26.48 17.86 -17.02
CA ALA A 349 26.85 18.84 -16.00
C ALA A 349 26.41 20.24 -16.34
N ARG A 350 26.51 20.64 -17.63
CA ARG A 350 26.08 21.96 -18.12
C ARG A 350 24.59 22.12 -18.34
N SER A 351 23.88 21.02 -18.61
CA SER A 351 22.48 21.11 -19.06
C SER A 351 21.43 20.78 -17.98
N LEU A 352 21.80 20.04 -16.94
CA LEU A 352 20.84 19.57 -15.93
C LEU A 352 20.35 20.70 -15.00
N ASP A 353 19.05 20.64 -14.68
CA ASP A 353 18.40 21.47 -13.66
C ASP A 353 18.10 20.67 -12.38
N VAL A 354 17.78 19.37 -12.53
CA VAL A 354 17.48 18.49 -11.40
C VAL A 354 18.09 17.10 -11.60
N ILE A 355 18.72 16.59 -10.57
CA ILE A 355 19.13 15.18 -10.45
C ILE A 355 18.20 14.52 -9.45
N VAL A 356 17.56 13.43 -9.85
CA VAL A 356 16.72 12.61 -8.97
C VAL A 356 17.39 11.26 -8.78
N ASN A 357 17.92 11.04 -7.59
CA ASN A 357 18.50 9.74 -7.23
C ASN A 357 17.48 8.91 -6.46
N SER A 358 16.75 8.07 -7.19
CA SER A 358 15.83 7.06 -6.64
C SER A 358 16.41 5.65 -6.64
N SER A 359 17.72 5.52 -6.87
CA SER A 359 18.41 4.24 -6.76
C SER A 359 18.52 3.81 -5.29
N GLY A 360 18.51 2.51 -5.05
CA GLY A 360 18.69 1.94 -3.73
C GLY A 360 18.42 0.45 -3.73
N LEU A 361 19.18 -0.26 -2.92
CA LEU A 361 18.93 -1.66 -2.63
C LEU A 361 18.05 -1.75 -1.39
N THR A 362 16.81 -2.22 -1.57
CA THR A 362 15.76 -2.20 -0.54
C THR A 362 15.63 -3.52 0.23
N ASP A 363 16.45 -4.54 -0.08
CA ASP A 363 16.53 -5.75 0.72
C ASP A 363 16.97 -5.40 2.15
N PHE A 364 16.33 -5.96 3.15
CA PHE A 364 16.62 -5.62 4.55
C PHE A 364 18.06 -5.98 4.96
N ASN A 365 18.51 -7.17 4.59
CA ASN A 365 19.87 -7.66 4.89
C ASN A 365 20.55 -8.18 3.61
N PRO A 366 20.99 -7.28 2.73
CA PRO A 366 21.73 -7.63 1.54
C PRO A 366 23.19 -7.99 1.87
N ASP A 367 23.92 -8.44 0.86
CA ASP A 367 25.38 -8.49 0.91
C ASP A 367 25.94 -7.07 1.15
N LEU A 368 26.86 -6.92 2.10
CA LEU A 368 27.43 -5.63 2.47
C LEU A 368 28.05 -4.90 1.28
N ARG A 369 28.69 -5.61 0.36
CA ARG A 369 29.29 -5.05 -0.86
C ARG A 369 28.25 -4.35 -1.72
N ASP A 370 27.11 -5.02 -1.94
CA ASP A 370 26.00 -4.52 -2.74
C ASP A 370 25.33 -3.31 -2.04
N ALA A 371 25.17 -3.40 -0.73
CA ALA A 371 24.61 -2.32 0.09
C ALA A 371 25.49 -1.05 0.05
N LEU A 372 26.81 -1.19 0.27
CA LEU A 372 27.74 -0.07 0.20
C LEU A 372 27.81 0.51 -1.22
N ALA A 373 27.88 -0.34 -2.25
CA ALA A 373 27.94 0.11 -3.64
C ALA A 373 26.69 0.93 -4.02
N THR A 374 25.50 0.42 -3.70
CA THR A 374 24.24 1.00 -4.21
C THR A 374 23.71 2.12 -3.32
N ASN A 375 23.84 2.01 -2.00
CA ASN A 375 23.28 3.01 -1.09
C ASN A 375 24.30 4.09 -0.69
N VAL A 376 25.58 3.77 -0.48
CA VAL A 376 26.58 4.70 0.07
C VAL A 376 27.45 5.29 -1.03
N ARG A 377 28.21 4.45 -1.77
CA ARG A 377 29.11 4.92 -2.84
C ARG A 377 28.35 5.65 -3.95
N ALA A 378 27.19 5.12 -4.35
CA ALA A 378 26.31 5.78 -5.32
C ALA A 378 25.92 7.19 -4.89
N THR A 379 25.70 7.43 -3.60
CA THR A 379 25.41 8.76 -3.06
C THR A 379 26.66 9.64 -3.15
N ALA A 380 27.82 9.14 -2.75
CA ALA A 380 29.09 9.91 -2.84
C ALA A 380 29.37 10.34 -4.27
N TYR A 381 29.30 9.45 -5.25
CA TYR A 381 29.52 9.76 -6.66
C TYR A 381 28.46 10.69 -7.24
N THR A 382 27.22 10.60 -6.77
CA THR A 382 26.16 11.57 -7.17
C THR A 382 26.47 12.97 -6.63
N LEU A 383 26.99 13.09 -5.41
CA LEU A 383 27.42 14.37 -4.82
C LEU A 383 28.65 14.95 -5.53
N ASP A 384 29.61 14.10 -5.90
CA ASP A 384 30.77 14.53 -6.68
C ASP A 384 30.34 15.06 -8.05
N PHE A 385 29.47 14.36 -8.75
CA PHE A 385 28.90 14.84 -10.02
C PHE A 385 28.09 16.13 -9.84
N LEU A 386 27.29 16.25 -8.77
CA LEU A 386 26.54 17.48 -8.46
C LEU A 386 27.46 18.69 -8.30
N ARG A 387 28.66 18.51 -7.71
CA ARG A 387 29.67 19.60 -7.54
C ARG A 387 30.17 20.14 -8.88
N GLU A 388 30.18 19.30 -9.90
CA GLU A 388 30.62 19.70 -11.25
C GLU A 388 29.48 20.30 -12.10
N CYS A 389 28.22 20.21 -11.63
CA CYS A 389 27.07 20.75 -12.35
C CYS A 389 26.95 22.26 -12.17
N ASP A 390 26.67 22.99 -13.28
CA ASP A 390 26.54 24.45 -13.26
C ASP A 390 25.37 24.95 -12.41
N ARG A 391 24.22 24.22 -12.43
CA ARG A 391 22.98 24.71 -11.81
C ARG A 391 22.08 23.63 -11.22
N ALA A 392 22.47 22.37 -11.33
CA ALA A 392 21.63 21.24 -10.91
C ALA A 392 21.31 21.30 -9.41
N SER A 393 20.13 20.83 -9.06
CA SER A 393 19.70 20.52 -7.70
C SER A 393 19.58 19.01 -7.53
N LEU A 394 19.67 18.49 -6.31
CA LEU A 394 19.57 17.05 -6.03
C LEU A 394 18.32 16.72 -5.18
N LEU A 395 17.47 15.84 -5.68
CA LEU A 395 16.50 15.10 -4.90
C LEU A 395 17.06 13.71 -4.62
N HIS A 396 17.35 13.42 -3.36
CA HIS A 396 17.86 12.10 -2.94
C HIS A 396 16.79 11.31 -2.20
N LEU A 397 16.43 10.12 -2.72
CA LEU A 397 15.43 9.24 -2.10
C LEU A 397 16.07 8.39 -1.00
N SER A 398 15.62 8.61 0.24
CA SER A 398 15.98 7.87 1.44
C SER A 398 14.79 7.04 1.95
N THR A 399 14.57 6.96 3.24
CA THR A 399 13.41 6.32 3.90
C THR A 399 13.14 6.96 5.25
N CYS A 400 11.87 7.02 5.68
CA CYS A 400 11.53 7.42 7.05
C CYS A 400 12.23 6.56 8.11
N TYR A 401 12.51 5.30 7.79
CA TYR A 401 13.05 4.32 8.74
C TYR A 401 14.57 4.43 8.99
N VAL A 402 15.25 5.43 8.43
CA VAL A 402 16.67 5.76 8.78
C VAL A 402 16.83 6.12 10.24
N VAL A 403 15.76 6.50 10.91
CA VAL A 403 15.76 6.82 12.35
C VAL A 403 16.04 5.61 13.24
N GLY A 404 15.94 4.39 12.71
CA GLY A 404 16.25 3.16 13.46
C GLY A 404 15.34 2.91 14.65
N GLN A 405 15.92 2.36 15.72
CA GLN A 405 15.18 1.94 16.92
C GLN A 405 14.91 3.12 17.86
N ARG A 406 13.76 3.78 17.68
CA ARG A 406 13.25 4.82 18.59
C ARG A 406 11.73 4.84 18.58
N ASP A 407 11.13 5.44 19.60
CA ASP A 407 9.70 5.67 19.69
C ASP A 407 9.38 7.16 19.60
N GLY A 408 8.12 7.45 19.27
CA GLY A 408 7.56 8.79 19.27
C GLY A 408 7.73 9.56 17.97
N ARG A 409 7.64 10.89 18.10
CA ARG A 409 7.62 11.82 16.96
C ARG A 409 9.00 11.93 16.32
N VAL A 410 9.03 11.81 14.99
CA VAL A 410 10.22 11.92 14.15
C VAL A 410 10.11 13.19 13.34
N LEU A 411 11.02 14.14 13.59
CA LEU A 411 11.05 15.44 12.92
C LEU A 411 11.74 15.35 11.54
N GLU A 412 11.47 16.34 10.70
CA GLU A 412 12.09 16.49 9.38
C GLU A 412 13.47 17.18 9.50
N GLU A 413 14.40 16.47 10.13
CA GLU A 413 15.75 16.95 10.44
C GLU A 413 16.82 16.03 9.84
N LEU A 414 17.99 16.57 9.55
CA LEU A 414 19.15 15.85 9.05
C LEU A 414 20.30 15.96 10.08
N PRO A 415 20.26 15.15 11.15
CA PRO A 415 21.29 15.23 12.18
C PRO A 415 22.62 14.66 11.70
N ARG A 416 23.71 15.37 11.99
CA ARG A 416 25.07 14.92 11.68
C ARG A 416 25.43 13.70 12.54
N ASN A 417 26.12 12.73 11.95
CA ASN A 417 26.66 11.56 12.65
C ASN A 417 25.63 10.88 13.56
N TYR A 418 24.40 10.73 13.04
CA TYR A 418 23.30 10.18 13.78
C TYR A 418 23.46 8.67 14.03
N THR A 419 23.17 8.24 15.26
CA THR A 419 22.89 6.85 15.58
C THR A 419 21.64 6.76 16.47
N PRO A 420 20.75 5.76 16.25
CA PRO A 420 19.57 5.58 17.12
C PRO A 420 19.95 5.37 18.60
N CYS A 421 21.08 4.75 18.87
CA CYS A 421 21.60 4.54 20.24
C CYS A 421 22.23 5.78 20.85
N GLY A 422 22.35 6.91 20.11
CA GLY A 422 22.90 8.17 20.64
C GLY A 422 24.39 8.10 21.01
N ILE A 423 25.19 7.36 20.23
CA ILE A 423 26.64 7.23 20.45
C ILE A 423 27.31 8.58 20.17
N LYS A 424 27.91 9.21 21.17
CA LYS A 424 28.45 10.57 21.08
C LYS A 424 29.63 10.72 20.12
N ASP A 425 30.51 9.73 20.05
CA ASP A 425 31.75 9.76 19.26
C ASP A 425 31.60 9.03 17.92
N TYR A 426 30.35 8.82 17.46
CA TYR A 426 30.10 8.20 16.19
C TYR A 426 30.46 9.14 15.04
N ASP A 427 31.24 8.61 14.09
CA ASP A 427 31.63 9.31 12.86
C ASP A 427 31.25 8.42 11.66
N ALA A 428 30.27 8.87 10.88
CA ALA A 428 29.72 8.11 9.78
C ALA A 428 30.73 7.86 8.64
N LEU A 429 31.72 8.77 8.42
CA LEU A 429 32.75 8.56 7.42
C LEU A 429 33.75 7.49 7.84
N LYS A 430 34.17 7.53 9.11
CA LYS A 430 35.05 6.49 9.66
C LYS A 430 34.34 5.14 9.69
N GLU A 431 33.05 5.12 9.98
CA GLU A 431 32.25 3.91 9.96
C GLU A 431 32.20 3.33 8.53
N TRP A 432 31.94 4.16 7.53
CA TRP A 432 31.97 3.71 6.13
C TRP A 432 33.34 3.14 5.74
N GLN A 433 34.44 3.83 6.09
CA GLN A 433 35.79 3.33 5.84
C GLN A 433 36.05 1.98 6.52
N SER A 434 35.61 1.83 7.78
CA SER A 434 35.72 0.57 8.53
C SER A 434 34.97 -0.56 7.83
N LEU A 435 33.75 -0.32 7.32
CA LEU A 435 32.96 -1.32 6.57
C LEU A 435 33.64 -1.69 5.24
N GLU A 436 34.21 -0.74 4.51
CA GLU A 436 34.98 -1.02 3.29
C GLU A 436 36.25 -1.83 3.57
N ASN A 437 36.94 -1.58 4.69
CA ASN A 437 38.09 -2.37 5.13
C ASN A 437 37.65 -3.78 5.47
N HIS A 438 36.56 -3.93 6.24
CA HIS A 438 36.00 -5.23 6.59
C HIS A 438 35.62 -6.08 5.36
N VAL A 439 35.06 -5.47 4.32
CA VAL A 439 34.81 -6.13 3.04
C VAL A 439 36.12 -6.66 2.45
N ARG A 440 37.15 -5.80 2.32
CA ARG A 440 38.45 -6.19 1.75
C ARG A 440 39.14 -7.31 2.55
N GLU A 441 39.13 -7.22 3.87
CA GLU A 441 39.70 -8.26 4.76
C GLU A 441 38.95 -9.59 4.63
N THR A 442 37.62 -9.55 4.53
CA THR A 442 36.79 -10.75 4.39
C THR A 442 36.99 -11.41 3.01
N GLU A 443 37.13 -10.60 1.95
CA GLU A 443 37.45 -11.09 0.61
C GLU A 443 38.86 -11.76 0.58
N ALA A 444 39.89 -11.13 1.16
CA ALA A 444 41.20 -11.71 1.30
C ALA A 444 41.18 -13.02 2.11
N ARG A 445 40.41 -13.04 3.22
CA ARG A 445 40.23 -14.25 4.04
C ARG A 445 39.51 -15.36 3.28
N ALA A 446 38.56 -15.05 2.39
CA ALA A 446 37.88 -16.07 1.57
C ALA A 446 38.80 -16.84 0.64
N GLU A 447 39.98 -16.27 0.30
CA GLU A 447 41.01 -16.90 -0.52
C GLU A 447 42.10 -17.62 0.32
N SER A 448 42.07 -17.52 1.64
CA SER A 448 43.04 -18.14 2.52
C SER A 448 42.98 -19.67 2.45
N PRO A 449 44.15 -20.36 2.69
CA PRO A 449 44.18 -21.81 2.71
C PRO A 449 43.20 -22.43 3.72
N GLU A 450 43.07 -21.83 4.91
CA GLU A 450 42.23 -22.33 5.98
C GLU A 450 40.75 -22.38 5.55
N VAL A 451 40.23 -21.28 4.97
CA VAL A 451 38.85 -21.20 4.48
C VAL A 451 38.65 -22.10 3.28
N THR A 452 39.65 -22.17 2.37
CA THR A 452 39.59 -23.06 1.19
C THR A 452 39.50 -24.52 1.62
N ASP A 453 40.25 -24.96 2.64
CA ASP A 453 40.18 -26.32 3.17
C ASP A 453 38.87 -26.62 3.91
N GLU A 454 38.29 -25.61 4.61
CA GLU A 454 36.99 -25.74 5.22
C GLU A 454 35.90 -25.93 4.13
N LEU A 455 35.93 -25.12 3.06
CA LEU A 455 35.01 -25.20 1.95
C LEU A 455 35.13 -26.50 1.16
N ARG A 456 36.33 -27.01 1.03
CA ARG A 456 36.62 -28.33 0.43
C ARG A 456 36.00 -29.44 1.28
N ARG A 457 36.24 -29.43 2.60
CA ARG A 457 35.63 -30.40 3.54
C ARG A 457 34.11 -30.32 3.49
N ALA A 458 33.54 -29.13 3.43
CA ALA A 458 32.08 -28.93 3.32
C ALA A 458 31.53 -29.45 1.99
N ALA A 459 32.29 -29.32 0.87
CA ALA A 459 31.89 -29.83 -0.43
C ALA A 459 31.83 -31.37 -0.40
N LEU A 460 32.86 -32.02 0.12
CA LEU A 460 32.96 -33.48 0.23
C LEU A 460 31.91 -34.08 1.21
N LYS A 461 31.64 -33.42 2.32
CA LYS A 461 30.65 -33.88 3.32
C LYS A 461 29.20 -33.86 2.84
N LYS A 462 28.84 -32.92 1.98
CA LYS A 462 27.48 -32.82 1.40
C LYS A 462 27.20 -33.90 0.36
N GLU A 463 28.22 -34.42 -0.28
CA GLU A 463 28.13 -35.36 -1.42
C GLU A 463 28.55 -36.78 -1.06
N HIS A 464 28.52 -37.17 0.22
CA HIS A 464 28.63 -38.59 0.58
C HIS A 464 27.58 -39.49 -0.10
N ALA A 465 26.63 -38.88 -0.85
CA ALA A 465 25.65 -39.54 -1.70
C ALA A 465 26.07 -39.64 -3.20
N ALA A 466 27.17 -38.98 -3.61
CA ALA A 466 27.65 -38.99 -4.99
C ALA A 466 29.17 -39.32 -4.99
N LYS A 467 29.48 -40.52 -5.38
CA LYS A 467 30.85 -41.15 -5.27
C LYS A 467 31.96 -40.48 -6.07
N ASP A 468 31.74 -39.42 -6.87
CA ASP A 468 32.72 -38.97 -7.88
C ASP A 468 32.92 -37.44 -7.97
N LEU A 469 32.99 -36.69 -6.85
CA LEU A 469 33.39 -35.27 -6.93
C LEU A 469 34.92 -35.15 -6.94
N GLN A 470 35.53 -35.14 -8.13
CA GLN A 470 36.96 -34.97 -8.30
C GLN A 470 37.28 -33.92 -9.38
N GLY A 471 38.48 -33.37 -9.36
CA GLY A 471 38.97 -32.43 -10.36
C GLY A 471 38.15 -31.18 -10.52
N ALA A 472 37.83 -30.79 -11.76
CA ALA A 472 37.11 -29.53 -12.07
C ALA A 472 35.72 -29.41 -11.43
N ALA A 473 35.06 -30.54 -11.17
CA ALA A 473 33.75 -30.53 -10.50
C ALA A 473 33.86 -30.11 -9.02
N LEU A 474 34.87 -30.61 -8.32
CA LEU A 474 35.19 -30.24 -6.95
C LEU A 474 35.58 -28.75 -6.85
N GLU A 475 36.44 -28.27 -7.75
CA GLU A 475 36.84 -26.86 -7.79
C GLU A 475 35.65 -25.93 -8.05
N ASN A 476 34.77 -26.29 -8.97
CA ASN A 476 33.51 -25.52 -9.19
C ASN A 476 32.61 -25.51 -7.96
N GLN A 477 32.55 -26.62 -7.21
CA GLN A 477 31.76 -26.67 -5.98
C GLN A 477 32.39 -25.83 -4.86
N ILE A 478 33.70 -25.86 -4.70
CA ILE A 478 34.46 -24.99 -3.78
C ILE A 478 34.19 -23.53 -4.12
N ARG A 479 34.30 -23.14 -5.39
CA ARG A 479 34.00 -21.78 -5.86
C ARG A 479 32.55 -21.36 -5.52
N LYS A 480 31.55 -22.20 -5.76
CA LYS A 480 30.16 -21.95 -5.38
C LYS A 480 30.01 -21.82 -3.87
N ASN A 481 30.69 -22.66 -3.09
CA ASN A 481 30.65 -22.60 -1.64
C ASN A 481 31.33 -21.32 -1.13
N ARG A 482 32.47 -20.89 -1.74
CA ARG A 482 33.16 -19.62 -1.41
C ARG A 482 32.27 -18.40 -1.64
N VAL A 483 31.61 -18.29 -2.79
CA VAL A 483 30.67 -17.20 -3.07
C VAL A 483 29.56 -17.17 -2.03
N ARG A 484 29.02 -18.32 -1.64
CA ARG A 484 27.97 -18.42 -0.63
C ARG A 484 28.48 -18.05 0.76
N TRP A 485 29.66 -18.55 1.14
CA TRP A 485 30.30 -18.25 2.42
C TRP A 485 30.58 -16.75 2.56
N LEU A 486 31.19 -16.15 1.55
CA LEU A 486 31.50 -14.71 1.52
C LEU A 486 30.23 -13.86 1.65
N ARG A 487 29.21 -14.18 0.85
CA ARG A 487 27.93 -13.49 0.92
C ARG A 487 27.31 -13.60 2.30
N GLN A 488 27.27 -14.80 2.88
CA GLN A 488 26.68 -15.02 4.21
C GLN A 488 27.47 -14.27 5.29
N THR A 489 28.79 -14.36 5.29
CA THR A 489 29.66 -13.69 6.27
C THR A 489 29.47 -12.17 6.23
N LEU A 490 29.47 -11.57 5.05
CA LEU A 490 29.28 -10.13 4.88
C LEU A 490 27.85 -9.67 5.21
N THR A 491 26.83 -10.48 4.90
CA THR A 491 25.45 -10.19 5.29
C THR A 491 25.27 -10.22 6.81
N ASP A 492 25.84 -11.24 7.47
CA ASP A 492 25.72 -11.39 8.93
C ASP A 492 26.49 -10.27 9.66
N ALA A 493 27.70 -9.93 9.21
CA ALA A 493 28.51 -8.85 9.76
C ALA A 493 27.79 -7.48 9.66
N ALA A 494 27.23 -7.17 8.47
CA ALA A 494 26.48 -5.94 8.24
C ALA A 494 25.24 -5.84 9.12
N SER A 495 24.49 -6.93 9.22
CA SER A 495 23.27 -7.01 10.06
C SER A 495 23.62 -6.84 11.54
N HIS A 496 24.68 -7.48 12.01
CA HIS A 496 25.13 -7.37 13.39
C HIS A 496 25.56 -5.93 13.70
N ARG A 497 26.39 -5.34 12.83
CA ARG A 497 26.84 -3.95 12.99
C ARG A 497 25.69 -2.95 13.01
N ALA A 498 24.71 -3.11 12.11
CA ALA A 498 23.51 -2.29 12.09
C ALA A 498 22.77 -2.36 13.44
N MET A 499 22.58 -3.56 13.99
CA MET A 499 21.89 -3.75 15.28
C MET A 499 22.67 -3.16 16.46
N GLU A 500 23.99 -3.27 16.49
CA GLU A 500 24.86 -2.66 17.53
C GLU A 500 24.67 -1.14 17.56
N LEU A 501 24.52 -0.50 16.40
CA LEU A 501 24.37 0.94 16.27
C LEU A 501 22.91 1.40 16.45
N GLY A 502 21.96 0.46 16.56
CA GLY A 502 20.53 0.72 16.80
C GLY A 502 19.66 0.72 15.54
N TRP A 503 20.15 0.25 14.38
CA TRP A 503 19.31 0.02 13.22
C TRP A 503 18.82 -1.42 13.12
N PRO A 504 17.57 -1.65 12.69
CA PRO A 504 17.01 -3.00 12.64
C PRO A 504 17.58 -3.88 11.51
N ASN A 505 18.25 -3.29 10.53
CA ASN A 505 18.76 -3.98 9.36
C ASN A 505 19.81 -3.14 8.60
N THR A 506 20.52 -3.79 7.69
CA THR A 506 21.57 -3.20 6.84
C THR A 506 21.04 -2.11 5.93
N TYR A 507 19.81 -2.25 5.42
CA TYR A 507 19.20 -1.25 4.53
C TYR A 507 19.06 0.11 5.20
N THR A 508 18.39 0.16 6.35
CA THR A 508 18.17 1.42 7.07
C THR A 508 19.48 2.03 7.55
N PHE A 509 20.43 1.20 7.95
CA PHE A 509 21.78 1.63 8.34
C PHE A 509 22.52 2.29 7.17
N THR A 510 22.60 1.64 6.02
CA THR A 510 23.34 2.20 4.86
C THR A 510 22.66 3.43 4.25
N LYS A 511 21.31 3.54 4.35
CA LYS A 511 20.61 4.78 4.00
C LYS A 511 20.93 5.91 4.97
N SER A 512 21.12 5.64 6.26
CA SER A 512 21.58 6.65 7.23
C SER A 512 23.00 7.13 6.95
N LEU A 513 23.91 6.23 6.54
CA LEU A 513 25.25 6.61 6.08
C LEU A 513 25.18 7.57 4.87
N SER A 514 24.29 7.29 3.90
CA SER A 514 24.08 8.19 2.74
C SER A 514 23.63 9.57 3.18
N GLU A 515 22.71 9.67 4.13
CA GLU A 515 22.27 10.98 4.65
C GLU A 515 23.37 11.73 5.37
N SER A 516 24.24 11.03 6.10
CA SER A 516 25.42 11.63 6.74
C SER A 516 26.41 12.18 5.71
N LEU A 517 26.58 11.52 4.55
CA LEU A 517 27.39 12.06 3.43
C LEU A 517 26.77 13.36 2.88
N ILE A 518 25.45 13.41 2.71
CA ILE A 518 24.74 14.60 2.26
C ILE A 518 24.90 15.74 3.29
N CYS A 519 24.78 15.44 4.58
CA CYS A 519 24.99 16.42 5.65
C CYS A 519 26.41 17.05 5.55
N ASN A 520 27.44 16.21 5.47
CA ASN A 520 28.83 16.68 5.33
C ASN A 520 29.07 17.47 4.04
N PHE A 521 28.39 17.08 2.94
CA PHE A 521 28.48 17.82 1.68
C PHE A 521 27.85 19.20 1.80
N LEU A 522 26.68 19.32 2.42
CA LEU A 522 26.01 20.61 2.64
C LEU A 522 26.82 21.56 3.53
N ASP A 523 27.51 21.04 4.55
CA ASP A 523 28.41 21.85 5.37
C ASP A 523 29.56 22.47 4.57
N ALA A 524 30.11 21.69 3.63
CA ALA A 524 31.16 22.15 2.75
C ALA A 524 30.65 23.01 1.57
N ASN A 525 29.36 22.87 1.21
CA ASN A 525 28.72 23.55 0.07
C ASN A 525 27.35 24.11 0.45
N PRO A 526 27.28 25.17 1.27
CA PRO A 526 26.01 25.70 1.79
C PRO A 526 25.03 26.22 0.73
N ALA A 527 25.53 26.55 -0.48
CA ALA A 527 24.72 27.03 -1.60
C ALA A 527 24.06 25.86 -2.40
N ALA A 528 24.47 24.63 -2.16
CA ALA A 528 23.92 23.46 -2.87
C ALA A 528 22.45 23.26 -2.52
N ALA A 529 21.62 23.07 -3.55
CA ALA A 529 20.21 22.75 -3.35
C ALA A 529 20.01 21.24 -3.32
N ILE A 530 19.83 20.68 -2.14
CA ILE A 530 19.62 19.26 -1.93
C ILE A 530 18.39 19.06 -1.05
N ALA A 531 17.51 18.14 -1.47
CA ALA A 531 16.40 17.66 -0.68
C ALA A 531 16.52 16.14 -0.47
N VAL A 532 16.52 15.73 0.79
CA VAL A 532 16.42 14.32 1.20
C VAL A 532 14.94 13.99 1.35
N VAL A 533 14.45 13.06 0.54
CA VAL A 533 13.06 12.61 0.56
C VAL A 533 12.99 11.25 1.24
N ARG A 534 12.22 11.16 2.31
CA ARG A 534 12.05 9.95 3.13
C ARG A 534 10.62 9.43 2.99
N PRO A 535 10.32 8.53 2.04
CA PRO A 535 9.03 7.85 2.03
C PRO A 535 8.91 6.87 3.21
N ALA A 536 7.68 6.70 3.69
CA ALA A 536 7.30 5.57 4.52
C ALA A 536 7.26 4.26 3.70
N ILE A 537 6.52 3.23 4.09
CA ILE A 537 6.42 1.99 3.31
C ILE A 537 5.57 2.25 2.06
N VAL A 538 6.22 2.25 0.90
CA VAL A 538 5.56 2.55 -0.37
C VAL A 538 4.83 1.33 -0.90
N GLU A 539 3.54 1.52 -1.21
CA GLU A 539 2.64 0.44 -1.59
C GLU A 539 1.81 0.80 -2.84
N SER A 540 0.81 -0.03 -3.15
CA SER A 540 0.00 0.06 -4.36
C SER A 540 -0.51 1.47 -4.66
N SER A 541 -0.53 1.86 -5.93
CA SER A 541 -1.07 3.15 -6.36
C SER A 541 -2.55 3.28 -6.02
N LEU A 542 -2.94 4.48 -5.61
CA LEU A 542 -4.34 4.84 -5.39
C LEU A 542 -5.06 5.18 -6.70
N GLU A 543 -4.37 5.87 -7.61
CA GLU A 543 -4.97 6.40 -8.84
C GLU A 543 -4.04 6.25 -10.04
N LYS A 544 -2.79 6.70 -9.94
CA LYS A 544 -1.82 6.75 -11.06
C LYS A 544 -0.64 5.79 -10.84
N PRO A 545 -0.14 5.12 -11.90
CA PRO A 545 -0.53 5.20 -13.32
C PRO A 545 -1.90 4.59 -13.61
N PHE A 546 -2.38 3.67 -12.80
CA PHE A 546 -3.74 3.13 -12.73
C PHE A 546 -3.98 2.52 -11.35
N LEU A 547 -5.25 2.41 -11.00
CA LEU A 547 -5.70 1.90 -9.70
C LEU A 547 -5.07 0.54 -9.36
N GLY A 548 -4.40 0.46 -8.22
CA GLY A 548 -3.82 -0.78 -7.69
C GLY A 548 -2.58 -1.26 -8.45
N TRP A 549 -1.81 -0.39 -9.09
CA TRP A 549 -0.49 -0.78 -9.59
C TRP A 549 0.45 -1.13 -8.43
N ASN A 550 1.14 -2.26 -8.56
CA ASN A 550 2.19 -2.67 -7.64
C ASN A 550 3.24 -3.52 -8.38
N GLU A 551 4.44 -3.62 -7.84
CA GLU A 551 5.52 -4.37 -8.47
C GLU A 551 6.46 -4.99 -7.44
N GLY A 552 6.88 -6.22 -7.71
CA GLY A 552 7.78 -6.94 -6.82
C GLY A 552 7.09 -7.48 -5.56
N ILE A 553 7.88 -7.88 -4.57
CA ILE A 553 7.40 -8.32 -3.26
C ILE A 553 7.68 -7.20 -2.26
N ASN A 554 6.68 -6.33 -2.07
CA ASN A 554 6.79 -5.21 -1.14
C ASN A 554 6.70 -5.66 0.33
N THR A 555 7.03 -4.74 1.23
CA THR A 555 7.10 -4.99 2.67
C THR A 555 5.81 -5.59 3.24
N SER A 556 4.64 -5.03 2.89
CA SER A 556 3.35 -5.52 3.39
C SER A 556 2.88 -6.82 2.72
N ALA A 557 3.34 -7.12 1.50
CA ALA A 557 2.87 -8.24 0.70
C ALA A 557 3.08 -9.59 1.40
N SER A 558 4.27 -9.81 1.98
CA SER A 558 4.60 -11.06 2.65
C SER A 558 3.77 -11.29 3.92
N LEU A 559 3.57 -10.24 4.72
CA LEU A 559 2.72 -10.31 5.93
C LEU A 559 1.25 -10.49 5.55
N SER A 560 0.77 -9.74 4.57
CA SER A 560 -0.59 -9.85 4.06
C SER A 560 -0.88 -11.22 3.47
N TYR A 561 0.06 -11.77 2.68
CA TYR A 561 -0.05 -13.14 2.16
C TYR A 561 -0.18 -14.15 3.29
N LEU A 562 0.68 -14.06 4.31
CA LEU A 562 0.66 -14.93 5.47
C LEU A 562 -0.70 -14.88 6.20
N LEU A 563 -1.24 -13.67 6.45
CA LEU A 563 -2.55 -13.47 7.06
C LEU A 563 -3.72 -13.96 6.18
N GLY A 564 -3.51 -14.09 4.88
CA GLY A 564 -4.44 -14.70 3.95
C GLY A 564 -4.51 -16.23 4.02
N THR A 565 -3.52 -16.90 4.63
CA THR A 565 -3.51 -18.37 4.84
C THR A 565 -4.30 -18.76 6.09
N PHE A 566 -4.09 -19.97 6.61
CA PHE A 566 -4.60 -20.37 7.93
C PHE A 566 -3.80 -19.79 9.10
N PHE A 567 -2.61 -19.24 8.87
CA PHE A 567 -1.87 -18.48 9.85
C PHE A 567 -2.44 -17.07 9.97
N ARG A 568 -2.99 -16.72 11.14
CA ARG A 568 -3.72 -15.46 11.32
C ARG A 568 -3.44 -14.74 12.65
N GLN A 569 -2.35 -15.11 13.30
CA GLN A 569 -1.92 -14.50 14.56
C GLN A 569 -0.63 -13.73 14.33
N LEU A 570 -0.71 -12.41 14.22
CA LEU A 570 0.46 -11.56 14.03
C LEU A 570 0.90 -10.97 15.39
N PRO A 571 2.13 -11.20 15.84
CA PRO A 571 2.64 -10.53 17.05
C PRO A 571 2.73 -9.02 16.77
N SER A 572 1.96 -8.23 17.51
CA SER A 572 1.91 -6.78 17.35
C SER A 572 1.28 -6.11 18.57
N THR A 573 1.54 -4.83 18.75
CA THR A 573 0.77 -3.96 19.64
C THR A 573 -0.47 -3.43 18.90
N GLU A 574 -1.52 -3.08 19.62
CA GLU A 574 -2.75 -2.58 18.97
C GLU A 574 -2.62 -1.13 18.48
N THR A 575 -1.82 -0.34 19.16
CA THR A 575 -1.71 1.11 18.97
C THR A 575 -0.68 1.53 17.94
N LYS A 576 0.38 0.73 17.75
CA LYS A 576 1.47 1.01 16.82
C LYS A 576 0.96 1.29 15.41
N CYS A 577 1.56 2.28 14.74
CA CYS A 577 1.31 2.56 13.33
C CYS A 577 2.38 1.93 12.45
N LEU A 578 1.96 1.11 11.48
CA LEU A 578 2.81 0.76 10.35
C LEU A 578 2.51 1.76 9.24
N ASP A 579 3.42 2.72 9.06
CA ASP A 579 3.17 3.82 8.13
C ASP A 579 3.32 3.34 6.68
N LEU A 580 2.21 3.35 5.96
CA LEU A 580 2.15 3.01 4.54
C LEU A 580 1.70 4.22 3.72
N ILE A 581 2.21 4.31 2.50
CA ILE A 581 1.86 5.40 1.58
C ILE A 581 1.69 4.86 0.15
N PRO A 582 0.64 5.25 -0.58
CA PRO A 582 0.51 4.94 -2.00
C PRO A 582 1.65 5.54 -2.83
N VAL A 583 2.14 4.79 -3.83
CA VAL A 583 3.29 5.19 -4.67
C VAL A 583 3.02 6.47 -5.46
N ASP A 584 1.79 6.73 -5.83
CA ASP A 584 1.40 7.94 -6.55
C ASP A 584 1.40 9.19 -5.65
N LEU A 585 1.10 9.08 -4.36
CA LEU A 585 1.35 10.16 -3.40
C LEU A 585 2.84 10.45 -3.24
N VAL A 586 3.68 9.42 -3.21
CA VAL A 586 5.15 9.59 -3.22
C VAL A 586 5.58 10.33 -4.49
N SER A 587 5.07 9.93 -5.64
CA SER A 587 5.34 10.57 -6.93
C SER A 587 4.93 12.04 -6.95
N ARG A 588 3.74 12.39 -6.43
CA ARG A 588 3.29 13.80 -6.27
C ARG A 588 4.21 14.58 -5.36
N GLY A 589 4.60 14.03 -4.20
CA GLY A 589 5.57 14.63 -3.29
C GLY A 589 6.91 14.90 -3.97
N MET A 590 7.46 13.93 -4.69
CA MET A 590 8.71 14.09 -5.45
C MET A 590 8.62 15.21 -6.49
N THR A 591 7.49 15.35 -7.19
CA THR A 591 7.27 16.40 -8.19
C THR A 591 7.21 17.79 -7.55
N LEU A 592 6.48 17.92 -6.43
CA LEU A 592 6.43 19.16 -5.65
C LEU A 592 7.81 19.59 -5.14
N ILE A 593 8.57 18.65 -4.59
CA ILE A 593 9.92 18.88 -4.06
C ILE A 593 10.88 19.24 -5.19
N SER A 594 10.77 18.61 -6.37
CA SER A 594 11.55 18.97 -7.55
C SER A 594 11.29 20.40 -8.00
N ALA A 595 10.03 20.83 -8.02
CA ALA A 595 9.67 22.22 -8.31
C ALA A 595 10.23 23.19 -7.23
N ALA A 596 10.14 22.84 -5.95
CA ALA A 596 10.69 23.63 -4.86
C ALA A 596 12.22 23.77 -4.94
N LEU A 597 12.93 22.71 -5.34
CA LEU A 597 14.37 22.70 -5.59
C LEU A 597 14.76 23.66 -6.72
N VAL A 598 14.09 23.58 -7.86
CA VAL A 598 14.33 24.49 -8.99
C VAL A 598 14.04 25.93 -8.62
N ALA A 599 12.96 26.18 -7.87
CA ALA A 599 12.60 27.51 -7.38
C ALA A 599 13.44 27.99 -6.20
N ARG A 600 14.41 27.21 -5.70
CA ARG A 600 15.22 27.50 -4.51
C ARG A 600 14.39 27.85 -3.27
N ARG A 601 13.26 27.14 -3.10
CA ARG A 601 12.27 27.27 -2.01
C ARG A 601 12.08 25.98 -1.22
N HIS A 602 13.04 25.08 -1.30
CA HIS A 602 13.01 23.76 -0.67
C HIS A 602 13.49 23.79 0.78
N GLU A 603 13.03 22.82 1.56
CA GLU A 603 13.64 22.41 2.82
C GLU A 603 14.59 21.24 2.58
N THR A 604 15.51 20.99 3.52
CA THR A 604 16.52 19.93 3.37
C THR A 604 15.92 18.52 3.48
N VAL A 605 14.90 18.33 4.31
CA VAL A 605 14.27 17.01 4.54
C VAL A 605 12.77 17.07 4.32
N TYR A 606 12.26 16.07 3.64
CA TYR A 606 10.83 15.84 3.46
C TYR A 606 10.48 14.41 3.82
N GLN A 607 9.55 14.22 4.73
CA GLN A 607 8.97 12.91 5.01
C GLN A 607 7.64 12.77 4.25
N LEU A 608 7.51 11.69 3.48
CA LEU A 608 6.28 11.33 2.78
C LEU A 608 5.63 10.19 3.54
N ALA A 609 4.75 10.54 4.47
CA ALA A 609 4.23 9.65 5.50
C ALA A 609 2.77 9.98 5.84
N THR A 610 2.08 9.04 6.51
CA THR A 610 0.67 9.15 6.88
C THR A 610 0.43 9.18 8.38
N SER A 611 1.39 8.72 9.18
CA SER A 611 1.19 8.46 10.62
C SER A 611 0.80 9.67 11.45
N VAL A 612 1.30 10.87 11.14
CA VAL A 612 0.94 12.10 11.87
C VAL A 612 -0.43 12.63 11.50
N SER A 613 -0.85 12.48 10.24
CA SER A 613 -2.06 13.12 9.69
C SER A 613 -3.24 12.17 9.52
N ASN A 614 -2.98 10.88 9.29
CA ASN A 614 -4.00 9.86 9.02
C ASN A 614 -3.48 8.47 9.39
N ALA A 615 -3.24 8.26 10.69
CA ALA A 615 -2.68 7.02 11.19
C ALA A 615 -3.59 5.79 10.96
N CYS A 616 -3.01 4.71 10.44
CA CYS A 616 -3.63 3.39 10.42
C CYS A 616 -2.90 2.46 11.39
N ASN A 617 -3.41 2.31 12.63
CA ASN A 617 -2.75 1.49 13.62
C ASN A 617 -2.79 -0.01 13.26
N MET A 618 -1.90 -0.81 13.88
CA MET A 618 -1.75 -2.23 13.58
C MET A 618 -3.02 -3.04 13.80
N ARG A 619 -3.83 -2.71 14.80
CA ARG A 619 -5.13 -3.36 15.01
C ARG A 619 -6.01 -3.20 13.79
N ARG A 620 -6.13 -1.95 13.28
CA ARG A 620 -6.94 -1.64 12.09
C ARG A 620 -6.35 -2.25 10.82
N SER A 621 -5.03 -2.16 10.61
CA SER A 621 -4.34 -2.72 9.44
C SER A 621 -4.52 -4.23 9.34
N ILE A 622 -4.37 -4.96 10.46
CA ILE A 622 -4.59 -6.41 10.50
C ILE A 622 -6.05 -6.75 10.22
N GLU A 623 -6.99 -6.00 10.79
CA GLU A 623 -8.41 -6.20 10.54
C GLU A 623 -8.78 -5.95 9.09
N LEU A 624 -8.35 -4.82 8.51
CA LEU A 624 -8.57 -4.49 7.09
C LEU A 624 -7.97 -5.55 6.16
N THR A 625 -6.77 -6.05 6.47
CA THR A 625 -6.16 -7.16 5.73
C THR A 625 -7.05 -8.41 5.76
N GLY A 626 -7.53 -8.78 6.95
CA GLY A 626 -8.46 -9.90 7.13
C GLY A 626 -9.77 -9.71 6.37
N LEU A 627 -10.33 -8.50 6.38
CA LEU A 627 -11.55 -8.14 5.67
C LEU A 627 -11.36 -8.16 4.15
N GLY A 628 -10.23 -7.66 3.63
CA GLY A 628 -9.88 -7.74 2.21
C GLY A 628 -9.78 -9.20 1.73
N HIS A 629 -9.13 -10.06 2.51
CA HIS A 629 -9.10 -11.49 2.23
C HIS A 629 -10.49 -12.13 2.30
N ARG A 630 -11.30 -11.74 3.28
CA ARG A 630 -12.69 -12.20 3.40
C ARG A 630 -13.50 -11.86 2.15
N LYS A 631 -13.41 -10.62 1.66
CA LYS A 631 -14.10 -10.19 0.43
C LYS A 631 -13.73 -11.07 -0.76
N PHE A 632 -12.43 -11.35 -0.92
CA PHE A 632 -11.94 -12.25 -1.96
C PHE A 632 -12.48 -13.69 -1.79
N TYR A 633 -12.34 -14.31 -0.60
CA TYR A 633 -12.79 -15.69 -0.40
C TYR A 633 -14.30 -15.85 -0.49
N ARG A 634 -15.08 -14.81 -0.16
CA ARG A 634 -16.53 -14.81 -0.29
C ARG A 634 -16.99 -14.94 -1.74
N ALA A 635 -16.23 -14.37 -2.67
CA ALA A 635 -16.50 -14.45 -4.11
C ALA A 635 -16.03 -15.77 -4.74
N GLN A 636 -15.24 -16.59 -4.01
CA GLN A 636 -14.72 -17.86 -4.51
C GLN A 636 -15.59 -19.04 -4.09
N ASN A 637 -15.60 -20.09 -4.95
CA ASN A 637 -16.22 -21.37 -4.64
C ASN A 637 -15.20 -22.34 -4.00
N GLY A 638 -15.68 -23.27 -3.18
CA GLY A 638 -14.87 -24.33 -2.60
C GLY A 638 -14.91 -24.37 -1.07
N LEU A 639 -14.63 -25.57 -0.52
CA LEU A 639 -14.68 -25.82 0.93
C LEU A 639 -13.57 -25.04 1.66
N GLU A 640 -12.39 -25.00 1.09
CA GLU A 640 -11.23 -24.29 1.66
C GLU A 640 -11.54 -22.80 1.86
N HIS A 641 -12.10 -22.15 0.85
CA HIS A 641 -12.46 -20.73 0.92
C HIS A 641 -13.54 -20.47 1.98
N ARG A 642 -14.53 -21.36 2.07
CA ARG A 642 -15.57 -21.31 3.13
C ARG A 642 -14.99 -21.47 4.53
N LEU A 643 -13.97 -22.32 4.69
CA LEU A 643 -13.26 -22.46 5.97
C LEU A 643 -12.45 -21.20 6.30
N ARG A 644 -11.73 -20.64 5.31
CA ARG A 644 -10.94 -19.40 5.49
C ARG A 644 -11.80 -18.21 5.91
N LEU A 645 -13.07 -18.13 5.52
CA LEU A 645 -14.02 -17.11 5.98
C LEU A 645 -14.31 -17.14 7.48
N LYS A 646 -14.07 -18.28 8.15
CA LYS A 646 -14.35 -18.45 9.59
C LYS A 646 -13.18 -18.03 10.49
N PHE A 647 -12.01 -17.79 9.90
CA PHE A 647 -10.80 -17.45 10.65
C PHE A 647 -10.34 -16.04 10.29
N ASP A 648 -10.43 -15.12 11.24
CA ASP A 648 -9.97 -13.75 11.06
C ASP A 648 -8.53 -13.58 11.55
N ALA A 649 -7.81 -12.65 10.91
CA ALA A 649 -6.52 -12.21 11.39
C ALA A 649 -6.70 -11.39 12.70
N ILE A 650 -5.86 -11.65 13.68
CA ILE A 650 -5.87 -10.96 14.98
C ILE A 650 -4.46 -10.55 15.42
N PRO A 651 -4.30 -9.37 16.01
CA PRO A 651 -3.07 -9.02 16.72
C PRO A 651 -2.97 -9.87 18.00
N VAL A 652 -1.76 -10.28 18.34
CA VAL A 652 -1.48 -11.05 19.56
C VAL A 652 -0.19 -10.56 20.21
N SER A 653 -0.06 -10.71 21.54
CA SER A 653 1.20 -10.41 22.21
C SER A 653 2.30 -11.40 21.79
N LYS A 654 3.56 -10.98 21.91
CA LYS A 654 4.74 -11.83 21.60
C LYS A 654 4.73 -13.14 22.43
N THR A 655 4.32 -13.07 23.70
CA THR A 655 4.18 -14.25 24.56
C THR A 655 3.14 -15.24 24.02
N ARG A 656 1.95 -14.74 23.63
CA ARG A 656 0.89 -15.57 23.05
C ARG A 656 1.31 -16.17 21.71
N TYR A 657 2.00 -15.41 20.87
CA TYR A 657 2.55 -15.91 19.60
C TYR A 657 3.53 -17.07 19.84
N LYS A 658 4.47 -16.90 20.81
CA LYS A 658 5.42 -17.96 21.16
C LYS A 658 4.73 -19.21 21.69
N ALA A 659 3.69 -19.06 22.52
CA ALA A 659 3.01 -20.17 23.18
C ALA A 659 2.03 -20.94 22.29
N PHE A 660 1.36 -20.28 21.32
CA PHE A 660 0.21 -20.85 20.60
C PHE A 660 0.28 -20.73 19.07
N SER A 661 1.45 -20.36 18.51
CA SER A 661 1.58 -20.17 17.08
C SER A 661 2.77 -20.93 16.50
N ALA A 662 3.36 -20.43 15.40
CA ALA A 662 4.40 -21.12 14.65
C ALA A 662 5.57 -21.67 15.48
N PRO A 663 6.10 -20.97 16.51
CA PRO A 663 7.18 -21.53 17.32
C PRO A 663 6.81 -22.81 18.04
N THR A 664 5.65 -22.87 18.70
CA THR A 664 5.17 -24.08 19.39
C THR A 664 4.84 -25.19 18.41
N GLN A 665 4.20 -24.87 17.29
CA GLN A 665 3.92 -25.83 16.22
C GLN A 665 5.21 -26.45 15.68
N LYS A 666 6.26 -25.63 15.48
CA LYS A 666 7.58 -26.12 15.10
C LYS A 666 8.16 -27.09 16.13
N ALA A 667 8.10 -26.74 17.42
CA ALA A 667 8.59 -27.61 18.49
C ALA A 667 7.87 -28.96 18.52
N ILE A 668 6.53 -28.98 18.33
CA ILE A 668 5.73 -30.21 18.23
C ILE A 668 6.14 -31.02 17.00
N VAL A 669 6.26 -30.39 15.83
CA VAL A 669 6.67 -31.06 14.59
C VAL A 669 8.06 -31.64 14.71
N GLN A 670 9.01 -30.93 15.36
CA GLN A 670 10.35 -31.42 15.63
C GLN A 670 10.34 -32.62 16.57
N ALA A 671 9.52 -32.57 17.63
CA ALA A 671 9.37 -33.71 18.55
C ALA A 671 8.85 -34.95 17.82
N ILE A 672 7.80 -34.80 16.98
CA ILE A 672 7.27 -35.90 16.16
C ILE A 672 8.34 -36.45 15.20
N ASN A 673 9.03 -35.58 14.47
CA ASN A 673 10.09 -35.99 13.55
C ASN A 673 11.19 -36.80 14.26
N ARG A 674 11.64 -36.32 15.45
CA ARG A 674 12.65 -37.04 16.27
C ARG A 674 12.16 -38.39 16.74
N THR A 675 10.89 -38.49 17.14
CA THR A 675 10.31 -39.76 17.64
C THR A 675 10.16 -40.79 16.52
N VAL A 676 9.91 -40.34 15.30
CA VAL A 676 9.67 -41.23 14.15
C VAL A 676 10.96 -41.54 13.37
N GLU A 677 12.04 -40.70 13.53
CA GLU A 677 13.33 -40.84 12.83
C GLU A 677 13.90 -42.27 12.88
N PRO A 678 13.87 -43.03 14.03
CA PRO A 678 14.38 -44.40 14.06
C PRO A 678 13.57 -45.38 13.19
N PHE A 679 12.35 -45.02 12.81
CA PHE A 679 11.40 -45.90 12.10
C PHE A 679 11.15 -45.49 10.63
N ALA A 680 11.66 -44.34 10.20
CA ALA A 680 11.39 -43.80 8.87
C ALA A 680 12.67 -43.30 8.17
N SER A 681 12.84 -43.66 6.90
CA SER A 681 13.99 -43.22 6.07
C SER A 681 14.04 -41.69 5.87
N ARG A 682 12.96 -40.96 6.12
CA ARG A 682 12.87 -39.50 6.07
C ARG A 682 11.90 -38.99 7.11
N PRO A 683 12.16 -37.82 7.75
CA PRO A 683 11.23 -37.23 8.70
C PRO A 683 9.87 -36.94 8.03
N PRO A 684 8.77 -37.47 8.58
CA PRO A 684 7.46 -37.41 7.92
C PRO A 684 6.91 -36.00 7.77
N LEU A 685 7.29 -35.07 8.67
CA LEU A 685 6.84 -33.68 8.69
C LEU A 685 7.97 -32.69 8.32
N ALA A 686 8.98 -33.11 7.57
CA ALA A 686 10.11 -32.25 7.18
C ALA A 686 9.68 -31.03 6.35
N ARG A 687 8.65 -31.20 5.51
CA ARG A 687 8.08 -30.08 4.73
C ARG A 687 7.41 -29.06 5.64
N GLN A 688 6.57 -29.51 6.57
CA GLN A 688 5.86 -28.68 7.53
C GLN A 688 6.85 -27.93 8.44
N GLN A 689 7.89 -28.58 8.89
CA GLN A 689 8.95 -27.95 9.68
C GLN A 689 9.60 -26.81 8.91
N ARG A 690 9.98 -27.01 7.65
CA ARG A 690 10.57 -25.96 6.80
C ARG A 690 9.63 -24.78 6.58
N GLU A 691 8.33 -25.04 6.37
CA GLU A 691 7.36 -23.96 6.20
C GLU A 691 7.18 -23.14 7.50
N LEU A 692 7.15 -23.78 8.66
CA LEU A 692 7.10 -23.09 9.95
C LEU A 692 8.39 -22.27 10.22
N GLU A 693 9.55 -22.77 9.81
CA GLU A 693 10.83 -22.04 9.89
C GLU A 693 10.82 -20.79 9.02
N LYS A 694 10.28 -20.86 7.81
CA LYS A 694 10.10 -19.68 6.94
C LYS A 694 9.17 -18.66 7.59
N VAL A 695 8.05 -19.09 8.16
CA VAL A 695 7.10 -18.19 8.87
C VAL A 695 7.78 -17.51 10.05
N ILE A 696 8.51 -18.25 10.88
CA ILE A 696 9.22 -17.69 12.04
C ILE A 696 10.27 -16.68 11.57
N LYS A 697 11.06 -17.02 10.54
CA LYS A 697 12.07 -16.12 9.98
C LYS A 697 11.43 -14.85 9.42
N LEU A 698 10.30 -14.98 8.71
CA LEU A 698 9.56 -13.83 8.19
C LEU A 698 9.08 -12.92 9.33
N ILE A 699 8.44 -13.48 10.35
CA ILE A 699 7.98 -12.69 11.50
C ILE A 699 9.15 -11.99 12.21
N SER A 700 10.28 -12.67 12.40
CA SER A 700 11.47 -12.06 13.03
C SER A 700 12.03 -10.90 12.22
N LEU A 701 11.96 -10.98 10.87
CA LEU A 701 12.42 -9.92 9.97
C LEU A 701 11.57 -8.65 10.11
N PHE A 702 10.27 -8.81 10.30
CA PHE A 702 9.33 -7.69 10.43
C PHE A 702 9.08 -7.25 11.89
N GLU A 703 9.53 -8.01 12.87
CA GLU A 703 9.31 -7.74 14.29
C GLU A 703 9.68 -6.30 14.71
N PRO A 704 10.80 -5.70 14.27
CA PRO A 704 11.14 -4.31 14.61
C PRO A 704 10.07 -3.30 14.16
N PHE A 705 9.40 -3.57 13.05
CA PHE A 705 8.41 -2.68 12.44
C PHE A 705 7.00 -2.90 12.97
N ILE A 706 6.65 -4.12 13.36
CA ILE A 706 5.28 -4.47 13.78
C ILE A 706 5.11 -4.56 15.29
N LEU A 707 6.19 -4.66 16.07
CA LEU A 707 6.11 -4.90 17.51
C LEU A 707 6.91 -3.88 18.36
N HIS A 708 8.08 -3.42 17.92
CA HIS A 708 8.99 -2.65 18.78
C HIS A 708 8.89 -1.17 18.51
N ASN A 709 9.17 -0.54 17.56
CA ASN A 709 9.32 0.91 17.43
C ASN A 709 8.00 1.59 17.02
N ASP A 710 7.54 2.55 17.80
CA ASP A 710 6.30 3.31 17.54
C ASP A 710 6.64 4.69 16.96
N HIS A 711 6.88 4.72 15.66
CA HIS A 711 7.22 5.95 14.93
C HIS A 711 5.98 6.74 14.55
N VAL A 712 6.06 8.06 14.72
CA VAL A 712 5.09 9.03 14.18
C VAL A 712 5.86 10.04 13.33
N PHE A 713 5.84 9.86 12.03
CA PHE A 713 6.61 10.68 11.09
C PHE A 713 5.88 11.98 10.76
N GLU A 714 6.53 13.11 10.99
CA GLU A 714 6.06 14.41 10.50
C GLU A 714 6.15 14.50 8.97
N ALA A 715 5.21 15.24 8.37
CA ALA A 715 5.19 15.51 6.93
C ALA A 715 4.83 16.97 6.67
N ALA A 716 5.18 17.86 7.60
CA ALA A 716 4.79 19.26 7.55
C ALA A 716 5.42 20.03 6.38
N ASN A 717 6.63 19.62 5.96
CA ASN A 717 7.35 20.28 4.88
C ASN A 717 6.65 20.07 3.53
N VAL A 718 6.23 18.85 3.22
CA VAL A 718 5.51 18.57 1.96
C VAL A 718 4.08 19.12 2.00
N ASP A 719 3.42 19.11 3.16
CA ASP A 719 2.10 19.72 3.36
C ASP A 719 2.15 21.23 3.04
N ARG A 720 3.21 21.94 3.48
CA ARG A 720 3.42 23.37 3.15
C ARG A 720 3.60 23.60 1.65
N LEU A 721 4.34 22.75 0.96
CA LEU A 721 4.48 22.85 -0.50
C LEU A 721 3.14 22.62 -1.21
N SER A 722 2.40 21.61 -0.78
CA SER A 722 1.07 21.29 -1.33
C SER A 722 0.08 22.46 -1.12
N ALA A 723 0.11 23.10 0.05
CA ALA A 723 -0.72 24.27 0.34
C ALA A 723 -0.35 25.51 -0.51
N ALA A 724 0.91 25.63 -0.95
CA ALA A 724 1.39 26.72 -1.79
C ALA A 724 1.02 26.58 -3.28
N LEU A 725 0.45 25.46 -3.70
CA LEU A 725 -0.02 25.24 -5.08
C LEU A 725 -1.16 26.18 -5.45
N PRO A 726 -1.17 26.71 -6.68
CA PRO A 726 -2.35 27.37 -7.23
C PRO A 726 -3.52 26.37 -7.33
N THR A 727 -4.76 26.89 -7.19
CA THR A 727 -5.96 26.06 -7.10
C THR A 727 -6.14 25.09 -8.29
N ASN A 728 -5.79 25.56 -9.50
CA ASN A 728 -5.88 24.79 -10.73
C ASN A 728 -4.83 23.66 -10.85
N GLU A 729 -3.81 23.62 -10.00
CA GLU A 729 -2.78 22.58 -9.99
C GLU A 729 -2.96 21.58 -8.84
N ARG A 730 -3.83 21.85 -7.87
CA ARG A 730 -4.03 20.99 -6.68
C ARG A 730 -4.52 19.60 -7.02
N ALA A 731 -5.37 19.45 -8.03
CA ALA A 731 -5.89 18.15 -8.43
C ALA A 731 -4.77 17.23 -8.97
N ASP A 732 -3.82 17.80 -9.75
CA ASP A 732 -2.78 17.03 -10.43
C ASP A 732 -1.57 16.77 -9.51
N PHE A 733 -1.14 17.78 -8.74
CA PHE A 733 0.12 17.76 -8.00
C PHE A 733 -0.06 17.82 -6.47
N GLY A 734 -1.28 18.01 -5.98
CA GLY A 734 -1.53 18.13 -4.53
C GLY A 734 -1.15 16.84 -3.78
N TYR A 735 -0.36 16.98 -2.72
CA TYR A 735 -0.10 15.94 -1.76
C TYR A 735 -1.12 16.06 -0.62
N ASP A 736 -1.93 15.06 -0.42
CA ASP A 736 -2.91 15.00 0.68
C ASP A 736 -3.05 13.59 1.23
N ALA A 737 -2.22 13.27 2.21
CA ALA A 737 -2.29 12.00 2.91
C ALA A 737 -3.54 11.85 3.82
N ARG A 738 -4.21 12.99 4.16
CA ARG A 738 -5.42 13.02 5.01
C ARG A 738 -6.65 12.53 4.26
N ALA A 739 -6.71 12.76 2.95
CA ALA A 739 -7.81 12.33 2.09
C ALA A 739 -7.87 10.82 1.87
N LEU A 740 -6.84 10.07 2.26
CA LEU A 740 -6.78 8.62 2.06
C LEU A 740 -7.81 7.90 2.95
N ASP A 741 -8.84 7.31 2.34
CA ASP A 741 -9.75 6.39 3.03
C ASP A 741 -9.11 5.02 3.13
N TRP A 742 -8.61 4.67 4.32
CA TRP A 742 -7.94 3.39 4.57
C TRP A 742 -8.82 2.17 4.27
N TRP A 743 -10.14 2.24 4.52
CA TRP A 743 -11.02 1.13 4.21
C TRP A 743 -11.12 0.89 2.71
N ASP A 744 -11.36 1.95 1.94
CA ASP A 744 -11.45 1.85 0.48
C ASP A 744 -10.12 1.43 -0.12
N TYR A 745 -9.04 2.11 0.29
CA TYR A 745 -7.69 1.77 -0.16
C TYR A 745 -7.33 0.31 0.13
N TRP A 746 -7.55 -0.18 1.35
CA TRP A 746 -7.18 -1.55 1.73
C TRP A 746 -8.02 -2.62 1.07
N ILE A 747 -9.36 -2.43 1.08
CA ILE A 747 -10.32 -3.44 0.64
C ILE A 747 -10.48 -3.49 -0.88
N ASN A 748 -10.48 -2.32 -1.54
CA ASN A 748 -10.79 -2.22 -2.96
C ASN A 748 -9.56 -2.02 -3.84
N VAL A 749 -8.43 -1.57 -3.28
CA VAL A 749 -7.22 -1.26 -4.04
C VAL A 749 -6.06 -2.17 -3.63
N HIS A 750 -5.58 -2.05 -2.39
CA HIS A 750 -4.31 -2.63 -1.96
C HIS A 750 -4.32 -4.16 -1.91
N ILE A 751 -5.27 -4.79 -1.19
CA ILE A 751 -5.34 -6.27 -1.13
C ILE A 751 -5.60 -6.90 -2.50
N PRO A 752 -6.51 -6.40 -3.35
CA PRO A 752 -6.62 -6.86 -4.74
C PRO A 752 -5.32 -6.71 -5.55
N ALA A 753 -4.61 -5.58 -5.38
CA ALA A 753 -3.33 -5.34 -6.05
C ALA A 753 -2.25 -6.34 -5.63
N LEU A 754 -2.08 -6.56 -4.31
CA LEU A 754 -1.14 -7.57 -3.82
C LEU A 754 -1.44 -8.97 -4.35
N ARG A 755 -2.73 -9.33 -4.44
CA ARG A 755 -3.15 -10.61 -5.02
C ARG A 755 -2.83 -10.75 -6.49
N LYS A 756 -2.92 -9.65 -7.23
CA LYS A 756 -2.65 -9.63 -8.67
C LYS A 756 -1.15 -9.62 -8.98
N TRP A 757 -0.38 -8.78 -8.28
CA TRP A 757 0.99 -8.47 -8.66
C TRP A 757 2.04 -9.17 -7.79
N CYS A 758 1.79 -9.31 -6.47
CA CYS A 758 2.81 -9.76 -5.51
C CYS A 758 2.66 -11.22 -5.11
N TYR A 759 1.44 -11.72 -4.86
CA TYR A 759 1.25 -13.09 -4.38
C TYR A 759 1.70 -14.16 -5.38
N PRO A 760 1.50 -14.02 -6.69
CA PRO A 760 2.08 -14.96 -7.64
C PRO A 760 3.59 -15.09 -7.48
N LEU A 761 4.30 -13.97 -7.28
CA LEU A 761 5.77 -13.99 -7.08
C LEU A 761 6.16 -14.72 -5.79
N ILE A 762 5.42 -14.53 -4.69
CA ILE A 762 5.64 -15.27 -3.42
C ILE A 762 5.44 -16.78 -3.64
N GLU A 763 4.51 -17.16 -4.50
CA GLU A 763 4.22 -18.56 -4.87
C GLU A 763 5.16 -19.11 -5.96
N GLY A 764 6.15 -18.33 -6.41
CA GLY A 764 7.09 -18.71 -7.46
C GLY A 764 6.50 -18.71 -8.88
N ARG A 765 5.38 -18.02 -9.07
CA ARG A 765 4.70 -17.81 -10.36
C ARG A 765 4.92 -16.38 -10.84
N GLN A 766 4.93 -16.17 -12.15
CA GLN A 766 4.87 -14.81 -12.69
C GLN A 766 3.42 -14.29 -12.63
N PRO A 767 3.20 -12.98 -12.40
CA PRO A 767 1.91 -12.35 -12.65
C PRO A 767 1.46 -12.61 -14.10
N GLU A 768 0.15 -12.57 -14.35
CA GLU A 768 -0.39 -12.83 -15.70
C GLU A 768 0.34 -11.99 -16.75
N ALA A 769 0.99 -12.69 -17.70
CA ALA A 769 1.68 -12.05 -18.80
C ALA A 769 0.65 -11.38 -19.72
N ARG A 770 0.86 -10.10 -20.01
CA ARG A 770 0.11 -9.38 -21.03
C ARG A 770 0.82 -9.49 -22.37
N PRO A 771 0.11 -9.33 -23.51
CA PRO A 771 0.77 -9.28 -24.81
C PRO A 771 1.80 -8.14 -24.80
N ARG A 772 3.06 -8.47 -25.12
CA ARG A 772 4.14 -7.49 -25.22
C ARG A 772 3.85 -6.56 -26.40
N ARG A 773 3.92 -5.25 -26.16
CA ARG A 773 3.88 -4.25 -27.21
C ARG A 773 5.32 -3.97 -27.62
N SER A 774 5.68 -4.22 -28.87
CA SER A 774 7.00 -3.81 -29.40
C SER A 774 7.07 -2.29 -29.51
N VAL A 775 8.09 -1.68 -28.89
CA VAL A 775 8.30 -0.23 -28.89
C VAL A 775 9.74 0.04 -29.36
N PRO A 776 10.02 0.11 -30.67
CA PRO A 776 11.36 0.34 -31.17
C PRO A 776 11.82 1.75 -30.82
N LEU A 777 12.75 1.88 -29.90
CA LEU A 777 13.38 3.15 -29.52
C LEU A 777 14.60 3.48 -30.37
N GLU A 778 15.22 2.47 -31.02
CA GLU A 778 16.31 2.68 -31.94
C GLU A 778 15.78 3.21 -33.29
N THR A 779 16.51 4.12 -33.93
CA THR A 779 16.20 4.53 -35.31
C THR A 779 16.57 3.39 -36.26
N ARG A 780 15.88 3.28 -37.43
CA ARG A 780 16.20 2.26 -38.44
C ARG A 780 17.68 2.32 -38.87
N ALA A 781 18.31 3.49 -38.82
CA ALA A 781 19.71 3.68 -39.14
C ALA A 781 20.65 3.10 -38.05
N GLU A 782 20.29 3.19 -36.78
CA GLU A 782 21.07 2.65 -35.65
C GLU A 782 20.90 1.11 -35.55
N SER A 783 19.72 0.59 -35.86
CA SER A 783 19.47 -0.86 -35.94
C SER A 783 20.28 -1.52 -37.04
N SER A 784 20.37 -0.92 -38.24
CA SER A 784 21.19 -1.47 -39.32
C SER A 784 22.71 -1.36 -39.06
N ALA A 785 23.15 -0.36 -38.34
CA ALA A 785 24.54 -0.19 -37.91
C ALA A 785 24.95 -1.17 -36.79
N ALA A 786 24.00 -1.52 -35.89
CA ALA A 786 24.24 -2.53 -34.87
C ALA A 786 24.28 -3.95 -35.44
N GLU A 787 23.37 -4.26 -36.38
CA GLU A 787 23.41 -5.54 -37.10
C GLU A 787 24.68 -5.70 -37.96
N ALA A 788 25.14 -4.62 -38.61
CA ALA A 788 26.37 -4.63 -39.36
C ALA A 788 27.63 -4.82 -38.48
N LYS A 789 27.61 -4.34 -37.23
CA LYS A 789 28.71 -4.57 -36.26
C LYS A 789 28.65 -5.93 -35.58
N GLY A 790 27.51 -6.59 -35.56
CA GLY A 790 27.35 -7.96 -35.04
C GLY A 790 27.70 -9.08 -36.03
N ALA A 791 27.75 -8.76 -37.31
CA ALA A 791 28.14 -9.68 -38.38
C ALA A 791 29.65 -9.61 -38.70
N THR A 792 30.50 -9.93 -37.70
CA THR A 792 31.91 -10.26 -38.00
C THR A 792 31.94 -11.69 -38.50
N PRO A 793 32.40 -11.98 -39.71
CA PRO A 793 32.49 -13.33 -40.22
C PRO A 793 33.47 -14.15 -39.37
N ALA A 794 33.03 -15.30 -38.88
CA ALA A 794 33.93 -16.32 -38.38
C ALA A 794 34.91 -16.68 -39.51
N ALA A 795 36.16 -16.20 -39.42
CA ALA A 795 37.24 -16.56 -40.32
C ALA A 795 37.48 -18.05 -40.16
N ALA A 796 37.39 -18.72 -41.27
CA ALA A 796 37.79 -20.10 -41.44
C ALA A 796 39.27 -20.27 -41.08
N SER A 797 39.55 -21.17 -40.17
CA SER A 797 40.69 -22.09 -40.17
C SER A 797 40.51 -23.16 -39.08
#